data_2295043835964433d5d2ea49137f8c09
#
_entry.id   2295043835964433d5d2ea49137f8c09
#
_cell.length_a   1.000
_cell.length_b   1.000
_cell.length_c   1.000
_cell.angle_alpha   90.00
_cell.angle_beta   90.00
_cell.angle_gamma   90.00
#
_symmetry.space_group_name_H-M   'P 1'
#
loop_
_entity.id
_entity.type
_entity.pdbx_description
1 polymer ?
#
loop_
_entity_poly.entity_id
_entity_poly.type
_entity_poly.pdbx_seq_one_letter_code
_entity_poly.pdbx_strand_id
1 'polypeptide(L)'
;EISCSLVGSEMCIRDRANDLINSIRICDPAVGSGHFLVSALNELIYLKYELGILVDVNGKRIRKQDYTFAIENDELIVTDSENNLFTYNPCNEESRRMQETLFREKKLIIENCLFGVDINPNSVKICRLRLWIELLKNAYYTQSSNYQYLETLPNIDINIKCGNSLVYRFNLEDSIKSVLRETGITIKQYKNGVAKYKNAQDKEEKKELEILISEIKSKLKTEIGQKEPKRVKLNRYRAELNDLLTPQLFEFTKKEQKERQKRIEFLHRGIKVLEDYFQEICSNKIYLGAFEWRLEFPEVLDDEGNFIGFDCIIGNPPYIQLQSIEHDADILERMEYETYARTGDIYCLFYEQGMNVLKENGCLCYITSNKWMRAGYGENLRNYFATKTNPTLLVDFAGVKIFDAATVEANILLTNKEANKYSTLACIFSDTNGLSKLSDFIQQWHIECAFRSSDSWVILSPIEQSIKRKIEAVGTPLKNWNININYGIKTGYNDAFIINTEKREEILRNCRTEDERQRTAELIRPILRGRDIKRYGYNWDNLWLINTHNGIKGVKPRININEYSAVKAYLDQHWDKISKRADKGDTPYNLRNCAYMEDFYKPKIVWKIIGNQMAFAYDKNQFIMNNACYIMTGEHLDYLLSILNSQAILWYSYVTNMNKTGVGDVQVGGQNIITFPIPAYSDNKNILAKMADCVTNQKISLKSVDYQIENIISEIFGFTTDERNFLNTFANSLRKKG
;
A
#
# COMPACT_ATOMS: atom_id res chain seq x y z
N GLU A 1 -30.24 13.33 -52.55
CA GLU A 1 -28.93 13.98 -52.24
C GLU A 1 -28.74 14.24 -50.74
N ILE A 2 -29.77 14.70 -50.02
CA ILE A 2 -29.69 14.96 -48.57
C ILE A 2 -29.50 13.63 -47.79
N SER A 3 -30.12 12.54 -48.19
CA SER A 3 -29.99 11.21 -47.53
C SER A 3 -28.59 10.61 -47.72
N CYS A 4 -27.93 10.79 -48.87
CA CYS A 4 -26.55 10.34 -49.09
C CYS A 4 -25.52 11.10 -48.31
N SER A 5 -25.71 12.41 -48.05
CA SER A 5 -24.78 13.19 -47.22
C SER A 5 -24.87 12.87 -45.73
N LEU A 6 -26.09 12.59 -45.24
CA LEU A 6 -26.32 12.14 -43.85
C LEU A 6 -25.74 10.73 -43.59
N VAL A 7 -25.96 9.78 -44.51
CA VAL A 7 -25.38 8.44 -44.39
C VAL A 7 -23.85 8.48 -44.46
N GLY A 8 -23.26 9.31 -45.31
CA GLY A 8 -21.81 9.51 -45.37
C GLY A 8 -21.24 10.16 -44.11
N SER A 9 -21.96 11.10 -43.48
CA SER A 9 -21.55 11.70 -42.22
C SER A 9 -21.64 10.73 -41.02
N GLU A 10 -22.69 9.92 -40.93
CA GLU A 10 -22.84 8.88 -39.90
C GLU A 10 -21.76 7.79 -40.03
N MET A 11 -21.44 7.37 -41.25
CA MET A 11 -20.37 6.39 -41.50
C MET A 11 -19.01 6.93 -41.08
N CYS A 12 -18.70 8.18 -41.39
CA CYS A 12 -17.45 8.84 -41.00
C CYS A 12 -17.33 8.98 -39.46
N ILE A 13 -18.42 9.32 -38.77
CA ILE A 13 -18.43 9.43 -37.30
C ILE A 13 -18.19 8.05 -36.66
N ARG A 14 -18.83 7.04 -37.18
CA ARG A 14 -18.67 5.65 -36.68
C ARG A 14 -17.26 5.10 -36.90
N ASP A 15 -16.68 5.31 -38.08
CA ASP A 15 -15.33 4.87 -38.37
C ASP A 15 -14.32 5.58 -37.45
N ARG A 16 -14.49 6.88 -37.26
CA ARG A 16 -13.68 7.65 -36.30
C ARG A 16 -13.85 7.17 -34.87
N ALA A 17 -15.06 6.78 -34.45
CA ALA A 17 -15.30 6.23 -33.11
C ALA A 17 -14.63 4.83 -32.95
N ASN A 18 -14.69 4.00 -33.99
CA ASN A 18 -13.96 2.73 -34.01
C ASN A 18 -12.43 2.91 -33.93
N ASP A 19 -11.88 3.85 -34.70
CA ASP A 19 -10.46 4.18 -34.68
C ASP A 19 -10.04 4.67 -33.30
N LEU A 20 -10.86 5.50 -32.66
CA LEU A 20 -10.60 5.99 -31.30
C LEU A 20 -10.52 4.81 -30.31
N ILE A 21 -11.50 3.90 -30.30
CA ILE A 21 -11.49 2.75 -29.40
C ILE A 21 -10.31 1.82 -29.71
N ASN A 22 -10.01 1.57 -30.99
CA ASN A 22 -8.89 0.74 -31.41
C ASN A 22 -7.52 1.37 -31.12
N SER A 23 -7.46 2.67 -30.80
CA SER A 23 -6.24 3.38 -30.42
C SER A 23 -5.98 3.42 -28.91
N ILE A 24 -6.95 3.03 -28.08
CA ILE A 24 -6.81 2.98 -26.62
C ILE A 24 -5.75 1.94 -26.25
N ARG A 25 -4.79 2.30 -25.40
CA ARG A 25 -3.73 1.40 -24.93
C ARG A 25 -3.91 1.15 -23.45
N ILE A 26 -4.20 -0.10 -23.12
CA ILE A 26 -4.43 -0.59 -21.76
C ILE A 26 -3.24 -1.48 -21.38
N CYS A 27 -2.61 -1.21 -20.23
CA CYS A 27 -1.50 -2.01 -19.77
C CYS A 27 -1.72 -2.51 -18.34
N ASP A 28 -1.37 -3.79 -18.12
CA ASP A 28 -1.25 -4.39 -16.80
C ASP A 28 0.24 -4.64 -16.51
N PRO A 29 0.89 -3.87 -15.61
CA PRO A 29 2.31 -4.01 -15.30
C PRO A 29 2.64 -5.19 -14.39
N ALA A 30 1.64 -5.94 -13.91
CA ALA A 30 1.78 -7.16 -13.13
C ALA A 30 0.77 -8.20 -13.61
N VAL A 31 0.78 -8.48 -14.93
CA VAL A 31 -0.32 -9.09 -15.66
C VAL A 31 -0.71 -10.49 -15.19
N GLY A 32 0.16 -11.20 -14.51
CA GLY A 32 -0.11 -12.55 -14.02
C GLY A 32 -0.60 -13.47 -15.15
N SER A 33 -1.73 -14.10 -14.94
CA SER A 33 -2.38 -14.95 -15.93
C SER A 33 -3.28 -14.21 -16.94
N GLY A 34 -3.36 -12.86 -16.88
CA GLY A 34 -4.04 -12.03 -17.87
C GLY A 34 -5.55 -11.86 -17.68
N HIS A 35 -6.10 -12.10 -16.49
CA HIS A 35 -7.55 -11.95 -16.25
C HIS A 35 -8.05 -10.54 -16.60
N PHE A 36 -7.38 -9.49 -16.09
CA PHE A 36 -7.78 -8.11 -16.36
C PHE A 36 -7.75 -7.74 -17.84
N LEU A 37 -6.81 -8.30 -18.61
CA LEU A 37 -6.74 -8.03 -20.03
C LEU A 37 -7.86 -8.75 -20.81
N VAL A 38 -8.26 -9.93 -20.36
CA VAL A 38 -9.42 -10.65 -20.96
C VAL A 38 -10.72 -9.92 -20.63
N SER A 39 -10.90 -9.47 -19.39
CA SER A 39 -12.06 -8.65 -19.03
C SER A 39 -12.10 -7.37 -19.87
N ALA A 40 -10.97 -6.66 -20.00
CA ALA A 40 -10.88 -5.46 -20.83
C ALA A 40 -11.20 -5.73 -22.32
N LEU A 41 -10.78 -6.89 -22.85
CA LEU A 41 -11.15 -7.32 -24.20
C LEU A 41 -12.67 -7.42 -24.36
N ASN A 42 -13.33 -8.14 -23.46
CA ASN A 42 -14.77 -8.37 -23.53
C ASN A 42 -15.56 -7.06 -23.33
N GLU A 43 -15.13 -6.19 -22.40
CA GLU A 43 -15.74 -4.88 -22.18
C GLU A 43 -15.60 -3.95 -23.39
N LEU A 44 -14.45 -3.95 -24.07
CA LEU A 44 -14.28 -3.12 -25.29
C LEU A 44 -15.17 -3.61 -26.44
N ILE A 45 -15.35 -4.92 -26.60
CA ILE A 45 -16.30 -5.47 -27.59
C ILE A 45 -17.73 -5.08 -27.23
N TYR A 46 -18.11 -5.25 -25.95
CA TYR A 46 -19.41 -4.85 -25.47
C TYR A 46 -19.69 -3.36 -25.65
N LEU A 47 -18.69 -2.50 -25.33
CA LEU A 47 -18.78 -1.06 -25.57
C LEU A 47 -19.01 -0.70 -27.03
N LYS A 48 -18.31 -1.37 -27.97
CA LYS A 48 -18.52 -1.17 -29.40
C LYS A 48 -19.92 -1.57 -29.84
N TYR A 49 -20.44 -2.67 -29.28
CA TYR A 49 -21.81 -3.09 -29.51
C TYR A 49 -22.82 -2.07 -28.97
N GLU A 50 -22.65 -1.60 -27.73
CA GLU A 50 -23.53 -0.59 -27.11
C GLU A 50 -23.54 0.73 -27.89
N LEU A 51 -22.39 1.18 -28.36
CA LEU A 51 -22.27 2.37 -29.20
C LEU A 51 -22.78 2.16 -30.65
N GLY A 52 -23.12 0.92 -31.04
CA GLY A 52 -23.58 0.59 -32.37
C GLY A 52 -22.56 0.80 -33.48
N ILE A 53 -21.26 0.66 -33.14
CA ILE A 53 -20.12 0.82 -34.04
C ILE A 53 -19.47 -0.51 -34.44
N LEU A 54 -19.97 -1.65 -33.93
CA LEU A 54 -19.50 -2.96 -34.32
C LEU A 54 -19.94 -3.28 -35.73
N VAL A 55 -18.97 -3.52 -36.64
CA VAL A 55 -19.22 -3.71 -38.08
C VAL A 55 -18.45 -4.91 -38.62
N ASP A 56 -19.01 -5.55 -39.66
CA ASP A 56 -18.35 -6.61 -40.43
C ASP A 56 -17.29 -6.06 -41.40
N VAL A 57 -16.63 -6.94 -42.13
CA VAL A 57 -15.60 -6.60 -43.13
C VAL A 57 -16.10 -5.67 -44.23
N ASN A 58 -17.41 -5.64 -44.52
CA ASN A 58 -18.06 -4.81 -45.51
C ASN A 58 -18.60 -3.49 -44.90
N GLY A 59 -18.34 -3.20 -43.62
CA GLY A 59 -18.85 -2.04 -42.95
C GLY A 59 -20.34 -2.12 -42.54
N LYS A 60 -20.99 -3.28 -42.67
CA LYS A 60 -22.38 -3.49 -42.26
C LYS A 60 -22.46 -3.71 -40.75
N ARG A 61 -23.31 -2.94 -40.06
CA ARG A 61 -23.49 -2.99 -38.62
C ARG A 61 -24.00 -4.35 -38.14
N ILE A 62 -23.55 -4.78 -36.97
CA ILE A 62 -24.23 -5.77 -36.13
C ILE A 62 -25.34 -5.04 -35.39
N ARG A 63 -26.58 -5.42 -35.64
CA ARG A 63 -27.77 -4.74 -35.11
C ARG A 63 -28.20 -5.36 -33.81
N LYS A 64 -28.61 -4.50 -32.85
CA LYS A 64 -29.17 -4.92 -31.55
C LYS A 64 -30.46 -5.74 -31.68
N GLN A 65 -31.12 -5.68 -32.84
CA GLN A 65 -32.29 -6.48 -33.13
C GLN A 65 -31.97 -7.92 -33.53
N ASP A 66 -30.77 -8.12 -34.11
CA ASP A 66 -30.34 -9.43 -34.61
C ASP A 66 -29.58 -10.22 -33.53
N TYR A 67 -28.81 -9.54 -32.71
CA TYR A 67 -27.99 -10.13 -31.65
C TYR A 67 -27.98 -9.25 -30.39
N THR A 68 -27.99 -9.88 -29.21
CA THR A 68 -27.81 -9.24 -27.91
C THR A 68 -26.49 -9.69 -27.30
N PHE A 69 -25.73 -8.72 -26.80
CA PHE A 69 -24.46 -8.94 -26.10
C PHE A 69 -24.66 -8.68 -24.62
N ALA A 70 -24.06 -9.50 -23.79
CA ALA A 70 -23.98 -9.33 -22.35
C ALA A 70 -22.61 -9.81 -21.84
N ILE A 71 -22.19 -9.30 -20.69
CA ILE A 71 -21.03 -9.84 -19.97
C ILE A 71 -21.53 -10.52 -18.72
N GLU A 72 -21.29 -11.82 -18.61
CA GLU A 72 -21.65 -12.64 -17.45
C GLU A 72 -20.44 -13.44 -16.99
N ASN A 73 -20.10 -13.34 -15.72
CA ASN A 73 -18.93 -14.02 -15.13
C ASN A 73 -17.63 -13.82 -15.95
N ASP A 74 -17.37 -12.59 -16.40
CA ASP A 74 -16.19 -12.22 -17.19
C ASP A 74 -16.17 -12.75 -18.63
N GLU A 75 -17.24 -13.42 -19.06
CA GLU A 75 -17.38 -13.95 -20.42
C GLU A 75 -18.35 -13.10 -21.26
N LEU A 76 -18.00 -12.89 -22.53
CA LEU A 76 -18.89 -12.27 -23.50
C LEU A 76 -19.92 -13.27 -23.98
N ILE A 77 -21.16 -13.07 -23.60
CA ILE A 77 -22.32 -13.87 -24.03
C ILE A 77 -22.99 -13.17 -25.22
N VAL A 78 -23.21 -13.91 -26.25
CA VAL A 78 -23.96 -13.45 -27.47
C VAL A 78 -25.16 -14.32 -27.67
N THR A 79 -26.34 -13.71 -27.81
CA THR A 79 -27.60 -14.39 -28.10
C THR A 79 -28.20 -13.84 -29.38
N ASP A 80 -28.98 -14.69 -30.09
CA ASP A 80 -29.74 -14.30 -31.27
C ASP A 80 -31.06 -13.59 -30.88
N SER A 81 -31.86 -13.21 -31.89
CA SER A 81 -33.16 -12.55 -31.69
C SER A 81 -34.19 -13.40 -30.96
N GLU A 82 -33.98 -14.72 -30.84
CA GLU A 82 -34.83 -15.66 -30.10
C GLU A 82 -34.29 -15.96 -28.70
N ASN A 83 -33.25 -15.24 -28.23
CA ASN A 83 -32.52 -15.44 -26.96
C ASN A 83 -31.78 -16.79 -26.89
N ASN A 84 -31.51 -17.47 -28.00
CA ASN A 84 -30.64 -18.63 -27.95
C ASN A 84 -29.17 -18.22 -27.99
N LEU A 85 -28.31 -18.96 -27.31
CA LEU A 85 -26.87 -18.74 -27.38
C LEU A 85 -26.36 -18.87 -28.82
N PHE A 86 -25.62 -17.86 -29.29
CA PHE A 86 -25.01 -17.89 -30.60
C PHE A 86 -24.07 -19.09 -30.74
N THR A 87 -24.33 -19.93 -31.73
CA THR A 87 -23.49 -21.07 -32.06
C THR A 87 -23.02 -20.96 -33.52
N TYR A 88 -21.71 -21.06 -33.71
CA TYR A 88 -21.12 -20.97 -35.05
C TYR A 88 -21.55 -22.11 -35.96
N ASN A 89 -22.17 -21.75 -37.11
CA ASN A 89 -22.51 -22.69 -38.18
C ASN A 89 -21.82 -22.25 -39.49
N PRO A 90 -20.78 -22.96 -39.95
CA PRO A 90 -20.04 -22.60 -41.16
C PRO A 90 -20.87 -22.67 -42.45
N CYS A 91 -22.03 -23.35 -42.46
CA CYS A 91 -22.91 -23.41 -43.59
C CYS A 91 -23.88 -22.21 -43.68
N ASN A 92 -24.03 -21.42 -42.62
CA ASN A 92 -24.90 -20.24 -42.56
C ASN A 92 -24.10 -18.97 -42.79
N GLU A 93 -24.48 -18.17 -43.78
CA GLU A 93 -23.77 -16.93 -44.14
C GLU A 93 -23.77 -15.90 -43.03
N GLU A 94 -24.89 -15.67 -42.35
CA GLU A 94 -25.00 -14.72 -41.24
C GLU A 94 -24.20 -15.18 -40.03
N SER A 95 -24.20 -16.49 -39.73
CA SER A 95 -23.38 -17.07 -38.68
C SER A 95 -21.88 -16.91 -38.95
N ARG A 96 -21.45 -17.12 -40.22
CA ARG A 96 -20.06 -16.83 -40.62
C ARG A 96 -19.70 -15.37 -40.47
N ARG A 97 -20.57 -14.47 -40.92
CA ARG A 97 -20.40 -13.04 -40.83
C ARG A 97 -20.19 -12.59 -39.37
N MET A 98 -21.03 -13.10 -38.49
CA MET A 98 -20.95 -12.78 -37.05
C MET A 98 -19.66 -13.32 -36.43
N GLN A 99 -19.31 -14.58 -36.68
CA GLN A 99 -18.10 -15.22 -36.16
C GLN A 99 -16.82 -14.49 -36.60
N GLU A 100 -16.73 -14.18 -37.90
CA GLU A 100 -15.62 -13.44 -38.49
C GLU A 100 -15.51 -12.03 -37.89
N THR A 101 -16.64 -11.35 -37.71
CA THR A 101 -16.66 -10.02 -37.06
C THR A 101 -16.10 -10.07 -35.66
N LEU A 102 -16.55 -11.01 -34.83
CA LEU A 102 -16.05 -11.16 -33.46
C LEU A 102 -14.56 -11.51 -33.42
N PHE A 103 -14.12 -12.43 -34.24
CA PHE A 103 -12.70 -12.80 -34.35
C PHE A 103 -11.83 -11.58 -34.70
N ARG A 104 -12.22 -10.86 -35.75
CA ARG A 104 -11.50 -9.70 -36.26
C ARG A 104 -11.41 -8.60 -35.22
N GLU A 105 -12.53 -8.28 -34.58
CA GLU A 105 -12.55 -7.23 -33.55
C GLU A 105 -11.73 -7.61 -32.32
N LYS A 106 -11.84 -8.86 -31.83
CA LYS A 106 -10.98 -9.37 -30.77
C LYS A 106 -9.51 -9.32 -31.15
N LYS A 107 -9.15 -9.73 -32.36
CA LYS A 107 -7.78 -9.66 -32.89
C LYS A 107 -7.24 -8.22 -32.84
N LEU A 108 -8.00 -7.25 -33.40
CA LEU A 108 -7.62 -5.83 -33.42
C LEU A 108 -7.39 -5.28 -32.03
N ILE A 109 -8.26 -5.58 -31.06
CA ILE A 109 -8.14 -5.12 -29.69
C ILE A 109 -6.91 -5.75 -29.03
N ILE A 110 -6.69 -7.05 -29.16
CA ILE A 110 -5.52 -7.74 -28.57
C ILE A 110 -4.21 -7.17 -29.14
N GLU A 111 -4.15 -6.94 -30.46
CA GLU A 111 -2.93 -6.45 -31.11
C GLU A 111 -2.61 -4.98 -30.81
N ASN A 112 -3.62 -4.12 -30.64
CA ASN A 112 -3.44 -2.70 -30.57
C ASN A 112 -3.70 -2.09 -29.19
N CYS A 113 -4.60 -2.70 -28.40
CA CYS A 113 -5.07 -2.11 -27.15
C CYS A 113 -4.50 -2.76 -25.89
N LEU A 114 -4.14 -4.06 -25.92
CA LEU A 114 -3.80 -4.80 -24.72
C LEU A 114 -2.29 -5.04 -24.59
N PHE A 115 -1.73 -4.61 -23.47
CA PHE A 115 -0.32 -4.74 -23.14
C PHE A 115 -0.16 -5.32 -21.73
N GLY A 116 0.90 -6.09 -21.50
CA GLY A 116 1.13 -6.67 -20.18
C GLY A 116 2.60 -6.97 -19.90
N VAL A 117 2.97 -6.88 -18.64
CA VAL A 117 4.31 -7.21 -18.16
C VAL A 117 4.21 -8.08 -16.92
N ASP A 118 5.03 -9.10 -16.82
CA ASP A 118 5.18 -9.90 -15.59
C ASP A 118 6.62 -10.37 -15.44
N ILE A 119 7.08 -10.45 -14.21
CA ILE A 119 8.42 -10.94 -13.88
C ILE A 119 8.54 -12.45 -14.10
N ASN A 120 7.42 -13.19 -13.99
CA ASN A 120 7.39 -14.63 -14.12
C ASN A 120 7.13 -15.04 -15.58
N PRO A 121 8.08 -15.70 -16.26
CA PRO A 121 7.91 -16.11 -17.66
C PRO A 121 6.76 -17.14 -17.86
N ASN A 122 6.38 -17.90 -16.84
CA ASN A 122 5.25 -18.80 -16.93
C ASN A 122 3.91 -18.07 -16.91
N SER A 123 3.78 -17.02 -16.08
CA SER A 123 2.63 -16.13 -16.08
C SER A 123 2.42 -15.50 -17.46
N VAL A 124 3.50 -14.99 -18.06
CA VAL A 124 3.49 -14.44 -19.43
C VAL A 124 2.96 -15.44 -20.45
N LYS A 125 3.45 -16.69 -20.39
CA LYS A 125 2.97 -17.77 -21.30
C LYS A 125 1.49 -18.08 -21.10
N ILE A 126 1.03 -18.13 -19.85
CA ILE A 126 -0.38 -18.38 -19.51
C ILE A 126 -1.25 -17.22 -20.00
N CYS A 127 -0.83 -15.97 -19.80
CA CYS A 127 -1.55 -14.80 -20.30
C CYS A 127 -1.71 -14.85 -21.84
N ARG A 128 -0.63 -15.10 -22.57
CA ARG A 128 -0.67 -15.27 -24.03
C ARG A 128 -1.60 -16.39 -24.46
N LEU A 129 -1.52 -17.55 -23.81
CA LEU A 129 -2.39 -18.69 -24.08
C LEU A 129 -3.87 -18.33 -23.86
N ARG A 130 -4.16 -17.61 -22.78
CA ARG A 130 -5.54 -17.19 -22.46
C ARG A 130 -6.10 -16.24 -23.51
N LEU A 131 -5.33 -15.25 -23.97
CA LEU A 131 -5.74 -14.36 -25.05
C LEU A 131 -5.95 -15.12 -26.37
N TRP A 132 -5.12 -16.12 -26.69
CA TRP A 132 -5.35 -16.99 -27.83
C TRP A 132 -6.63 -17.84 -27.69
N ILE A 133 -6.93 -18.33 -26.49
CA ILE A 133 -8.19 -19.05 -26.21
C ILE A 133 -9.39 -18.14 -26.48
N GLU A 134 -9.34 -16.87 -26.08
CA GLU A 134 -10.41 -15.92 -26.39
C GLU A 134 -10.61 -15.70 -27.91
N LEU A 135 -9.54 -15.71 -28.68
CA LEU A 135 -9.65 -15.70 -30.16
C LEU A 135 -10.20 -17.02 -30.71
N LEU A 136 -9.74 -18.15 -30.18
CA LEU A 136 -10.18 -19.47 -30.60
C LEU A 136 -11.69 -19.71 -30.39
N LYS A 137 -12.28 -19.10 -29.34
CA LYS A 137 -13.74 -19.14 -29.14
C LYS A 137 -14.52 -18.61 -30.36
N ASN A 138 -13.89 -17.69 -31.11
CA ASN A 138 -14.49 -17.11 -32.33
C ASN A 138 -13.74 -17.49 -33.62
N ALA A 139 -12.96 -18.58 -33.63
CA ALA A 139 -12.29 -19.07 -34.83
C ALA A 139 -13.30 -19.39 -35.91
N TYR A 140 -12.95 -19.07 -37.15
CA TYR A 140 -13.81 -19.27 -38.32
C TYR A 140 -13.03 -19.85 -39.51
N TYR A 141 -13.73 -20.54 -40.41
CA TYR A 141 -13.14 -21.08 -41.65
C TYR A 141 -13.07 -19.98 -42.69
N THR A 142 -11.89 -19.82 -43.33
CA THR A 142 -11.64 -18.75 -44.30
C THR A 142 -12.20 -19.06 -45.68
N GLN A 143 -12.75 -18.05 -46.34
CA GLN A 143 -13.23 -18.17 -47.70
C GLN A 143 -12.08 -18.46 -48.70
N SER A 144 -10.90 -17.93 -48.48
CA SER A 144 -9.70 -18.16 -49.30
C SER A 144 -9.26 -19.61 -49.32
N SER A 145 -9.58 -20.38 -48.29
CA SER A 145 -9.32 -21.83 -48.22
C SER A 145 -10.50 -22.70 -48.69
N ASN A 146 -11.53 -22.11 -49.29
CA ASN A 146 -12.81 -22.78 -49.55
C ASN A 146 -13.42 -23.40 -48.27
N TYR A 147 -13.28 -22.72 -47.15
CA TYR A 147 -13.76 -23.13 -45.81
C TYR A 147 -13.14 -24.45 -45.31
N GLN A 148 -11.88 -24.74 -45.68
CA GLN A 148 -11.16 -25.93 -45.25
C GLN A 148 -10.22 -25.63 -44.04
N TYR A 149 -9.70 -24.42 -43.96
CA TYR A 149 -8.76 -24.02 -42.91
C TYR A 149 -9.30 -22.84 -42.10
N LEU A 150 -8.99 -22.87 -40.79
CA LEU A 150 -9.30 -21.76 -39.88
C LEU A 150 -8.37 -20.58 -40.12
N GLU A 151 -8.85 -19.37 -39.78
CA GLU A 151 -8.01 -18.17 -39.74
C GLU A 151 -6.86 -18.34 -38.76
N THR A 152 -5.71 -17.78 -39.10
CA THR A 152 -4.48 -17.88 -38.30
C THR A 152 -4.50 -16.97 -37.05
N LEU A 153 -3.90 -17.45 -35.97
CA LEU A 153 -3.77 -16.68 -34.75
C LEU A 153 -2.63 -15.63 -34.86
N PRO A 154 -2.82 -14.45 -34.31
CA PRO A 154 -1.81 -13.38 -34.32
C PRO A 154 -0.61 -13.67 -33.41
N ASN A 155 0.49 -12.93 -33.63
CA ASN A 155 1.68 -12.96 -32.80
C ASN A 155 1.54 -11.96 -31.64
N ILE A 156 1.00 -12.39 -30.51
CA ILE A 156 0.74 -11.55 -29.33
C ILE A 156 1.91 -11.48 -28.33
N ASP A 157 3.00 -12.19 -28.59
CA ASP A 157 4.19 -12.22 -27.76
C ASP A 157 4.92 -10.88 -27.69
N ILE A 158 4.64 -9.97 -28.62
CA ILE A 158 5.20 -8.63 -28.62
C ILE A 158 4.50 -7.65 -27.67
N ASN A 159 3.24 -7.93 -27.32
CA ASN A 159 2.47 -7.09 -26.41
C ASN A 159 2.53 -7.57 -24.96
N ILE A 160 2.74 -8.87 -24.73
CA ILE A 160 2.83 -9.47 -23.40
C ILE A 160 4.26 -9.90 -23.15
N LYS A 161 4.95 -9.23 -22.23
CA LYS A 161 6.41 -9.34 -22.08
C LYS A 161 6.82 -9.79 -20.69
N CYS A 162 8.02 -10.39 -20.62
CA CYS A 162 8.63 -10.79 -19.36
C CYS A 162 9.66 -9.75 -18.93
N GLY A 163 9.57 -9.29 -17.67
CA GLY A 163 10.52 -8.38 -17.07
C GLY A 163 10.03 -7.82 -15.74
N ASN A 164 10.92 -7.17 -15.01
CA ASN A 164 10.58 -6.49 -13.76
C ASN A 164 10.10 -5.07 -14.05
N SER A 165 8.80 -4.83 -13.97
CA SER A 165 8.14 -3.55 -14.25
C SER A 165 8.63 -2.38 -13.39
N LEU A 166 9.15 -2.67 -12.20
CA LEU A 166 9.61 -1.67 -11.22
C LEU A 166 11.08 -1.32 -11.36
N VAL A 167 11.84 -2.09 -12.13
CA VAL A 167 13.28 -1.87 -12.30
C VAL A 167 13.57 -1.51 -13.75
N TYR A 168 14.09 -0.33 -13.97
CA TYR A 168 14.48 0.20 -15.28
C TYR A 168 15.78 0.98 -15.15
N ARG A 169 16.48 1.12 -16.26
CA ARG A 169 17.78 1.81 -16.30
C ARG A 169 17.65 3.25 -16.82
N PHE A 170 16.74 3.46 -17.77
CA PHE A 170 16.62 4.74 -18.46
C PHE A 170 15.32 5.44 -18.06
N ASN A 171 15.43 6.71 -17.68
CA ASN A 171 14.27 7.52 -17.31
C ASN A 171 13.36 7.74 -18.52
N LEU A 172 12.06 7.72 -18.28
CA LEU A 172 11.03 7.92 -19.31
C LEU A 172 11.04 9.36 -19.88
N GLU A 173 11.46 10.33 -19.09
CA GLU A 173 11.49 11.74 -19.44
C GLU A 173 12.73 12.15 -20.28
N ASP A 174 13.79 11.33 -20.32
CA ASP A 174 15.00 11.64 -21.03
C ASP A 174 14.75 11.74 -22.54
N SER A 175 15.22 12.80 -23.21
CA SER A 175 15.09 12.92 -24.67
C SER A 175 16.05 12.00 -25.40
N ILE A 176 15.53 11.18 -26.32
CA ILE A 176 16.34 10.30 -27.17
C ILE A 176 16.53 10.83 -28.61
N LYS A 177 16.13 12.09 -28.89
CA LYS A 177 16.25 12.72 -30.23
C LYS A 177 17.69 12.67 -30.79
N SER A 178 18.66 12.92 -29.93
CA SER A 178 20.07 12.87 -30.34
C SER A 178 20.53 11.45 -30.64
N VAL A 179 20.04 10.45 -29.88
CA VAL A 179 20.30 9.03 -30.09
C VAL A 179 19.73 8.55 -31.43
N LEU A 180 18.50 8.92 -31.73
CA LEU A 180 17.85 8.58 -33.00
C LEU A 180 18.63 9.16 -34.20
N ARG A 181 19.15 10.39 -34.10
CA ARG A 181 19.96 11.00 -35.15
C ARG A 181 21.30 10.25 -35.37
N GLU A 182 21.98 9.88 -34.31
CA GLU A 182 23.30 9.21 -34.36
C GLU A 182 23.16 7.77 -34.84
N THR A 183 22.13 7.07 -34.44
CA THR A 183 21.89 5.68 -34.90
C THR A 183 21.32 5.61 -36.31
N GLY A 184 20.78 6.70 -36.85
CA GLY A 184 20.05 6.72 -38.12
C GLY A 184 18.72 5.94 -38.10
N ILE A 185 18.26 5.52 -36.91
CA ILE A 185 17.00 4.78 -36.72
C ILE A 185 15.86 5.78 -36.44
N THR A 186 14.74 5.59 -37.10
CA THR A 186 13.51 6.36 -36.84
C THR A 186 12.53 5.51 -36.02
N ILE A 187 11.75 6.18 -35.16
CA ILE A 187 10.66 5.50 -34.42
C ILE A 187 9.67 4.87 -35.38
N LYS A 188 9.41 5.53 -36.51
CA LYS A 188 8.53 4.99 -37.56
C LYS A 188 9.02 3.64 -38.11
N GLN A 189 10.34 3.50 -38.35
CA GLN A 189 10.92 2.22 -38.77
C GLN A 189 10.73 1.15 -37.69
N TYR A 190 10.93 1.51 -36.44
CA TYR A 190 10.74 0.58 -35.33
C TYR A 190 9.26 0.15 -35.20
N LYS A 191 8.31 1.10 -35.19
CA LYS A 191 6.86 0.81 -35.19
C LYS A 191 6.45 -0.08 -36.38
N ASN A 192 6.95 0.21 -37.58
CA ASN A 192 6.68 -0.60 -38.76
C ASN A 192 7.24 -2.02 -38.64
N GLY A 193 8.43 -2.19 -38.07
CA GLY A 193 9.00 -3.52 -37.79
C GLY A 193 8.11 -4.33 -36.85
N VAL A 194 7.63 -3.71 -35.77
CA VAL A 194 6.71 -4.32 -34.80
C VAL A 194 5.37 -4.66 -35.46
N ALA A 195 4.79 -3.75 -36.26
CA ALA A 195 3.54 -4.00 -36.96
C ALA A 195 3.64 -5.16 -37.99
N LYS A 196 4.74 -5.24 -38.73
CA LYS A 196 5.02 -6.38 -39.61
C LYS A 196 5.14 -7.70 -38.85
N TYR A 197 5.85 -7.67 -37.68
CA TYR A 197 5.98 -8.86 -36.85
C TYR A 197 4.62 -9.38 -36.33
N LYS A 198 3.70 -8.50 -35.95
CA LYS A 198 2.35 -8.88 -35.51
C LYS A 198 1.59 -9.66 -36.61
N ASN A 199 1.81 -9.30 -37.86
CA ASN A 199 1.14 -9.87 -39.02
C ASN A 199 1.93 -10.99 -39.72
N ALA A 200 3.17 -11.25 -39.32
CA ALA A 200 4.01 -12.28 -39.94
C ALA A 200 3.42 -13.70 -39.75
N GLN A 201 3.17 -14.41 -40.83
CA GLN A 201 2.64 -15.77 -40.81
C GLN A 201 3.73 -16.81 -40.99
N ASP A 202 4.79 -16.45 -41.76
CA ASP A 202 5.91 -17.33 -42.00
C ASP A 202 6.91 -17.31 -40.86
N LYS A 203 7.43 -18.49 -40.50
CA LYS A 203 8.37 -18.66 -39.38
C LYS A 203 9.74 -18.01 -39.64
N GLU A 204 10.18 -17.99 -40.90
CA GLU A 204 11.45 -17.38 -41.30
C GLU A 204 11.32 -15.85 -41.26
N GLU A 205 10.24 -15.29 -41.83
CA GLU A 205 9.92 -13.86 -41.76
C GLU A 205 9.84 -13.38 -40.32
N LYS A 206 9.15 -14.12 -39.45
CA LYS A 206 9.05 -13.83 -38.04
C LYS A 206 10.42 -13.73 -37.40
N LYS A 207 11.31 -14.67 -37.63
CA LYS A 207 12.66 -14.72 -37.09
C LYS A 207 13.54 -13.55 -37.56
N GLU A 208 13.45 -13.18 -38.82
CA GLU A 208 14.16 -12.03 -39.39
C GLU A 208 13.70 -10.73 -38.74
N LEU A 209 12.39 -10.56 -38.55
CA LEU A 209 11.82 -9.38 -37.87
C LEU A 209 12.19 -9.32 -36.37
N GLU A 210 12.26 -10.46 -35.67
CA GLU A 210 12.76 -10.54 -34.30
C GLU A 210 14.22 -10.04 -34.20
N ILE A 211 15.08 -10.50 -35.12
CA ILE A 211 16.48 -10.08 -35.19
C ILE A 211 16.54 -8.56 -35.42
N LEU A 212 15.81 -8.05 -36.40
CA LEU A 212 15.77 -6.62 -36.72
C LEU A 212 15.32 -5.78 -35.52
N ILE A 213 14.22 -6.19 -34.86
CA ILE A 213 13.72 -5.51 -33.65
C ILE A 213 14.76 -5.54 -32.52
N SER A 214 15.41 -6.69 -32.32
CA SER A 214 16.47 -6.84 -31.31
C SER A 214 17.68 -5.96 -31.59
N GLU A 215 18.11 -5.86 -32.86
CA GLU A 215 19.20 -4.96 -33.27
C GLU A 215 18.86 -3.48 -33.02
N ILE A 216 17.63 -3.05 -33.39
CA ILE A 216 17.15 -1.69 -33.13
C ILE A 216 17.20 -1.38 -31.63
N LYS A 217 16.65 -2.27 -30.80
CA LYS A 217 16.66 -2.13 -29.33
C LYS A 217 18.10 -2.05 -28.79
N SER A 218 18.98 -2.93 -29.25
CA SER A 218 20.37 -3.00 -28.80
C SER A 218 21.13 -1.70 -29.13
N LYS A 219 21.00 -1.18 -30.35
CA LYS A 219 21.59 0.08 -30.78
C LYS A 219 21.09 1.25 -29.93
N LEU A 220 19.76 1.38 -29.77
CA LEU A 220 19.15 2.44 -28.96
C LEU A 220 19.63 2.35 -27.49
N LYS A 221 19.65 1.16 -26.91
CA LYS A 221 20.09 0.92 -25.54
C LYS A 221 21.54 1.31 -25.33
N THR A 222 22.42 1.00 -26.28
CA THR A 222 23.86 1.33 -26.24
C THR A 222 24.06 2.84 -26.24
N GLU A 223 23.42 3.56 -27.17
CA GLU A 223 23.59 5.00 -27.35
C GLU A 223 22.95 5.80 -26.19
N ILE A 224 21.76 5.39 -25.71
CA ILE A 224 21.16 6.01 -24.52
C ILE A 224 22.11 5.85 -23.32
N GLY A 225 22.70 4.66 -23.15
CA GLY A 225 23.65 4.39 -22.07
C GLY A 225 24.93 5.25 -22.14
N GLN A 226 25.40 5.64 -23.32
CA GLN A 226 26.56 6.55 -23.47
C GLN A 226 26.21 7.99 -23.06
N LYS A 227 24.96 8.42 -23.24
CA LYS A 227 24.48 9.77 -22.94
C LYS A 227 23.89 9.90 -21.53
N GLU A 228 23.90 8.85 -20.76
CA GLU A 228 23.44 8.86 -19.38
C GLU A 228 24.16 9.97 -18.58
N PRO A 229 23.45 10.82 -17.84
CA PRO A 229 24.04 11.97 -17.12
C PRO A 229 25.20 11.59 -16.19
N LYS A 230 25.11 10.42 -15.54
CA LYS A 230 26.18 9.90 -14.68
C LYS A 230 27.44 9.52 -15.50
N ARG A 231 27.29 9.01 -16.73
CA ARG A 231 28.40 8.70 -17.61
C ARG A 231 29.06 9.97 -18.17
N VAL A 232 28.26 10.95 -18.55
CA VAL A 232 28.76 12.27 -18.97
C VAL A 232 29.54 12.91 -17.82
N LYS A 233 29.01 12.83 -16.59
CA LYS A 233 29.72 13.32 -15.39
C LYS A 233 31.01 12.58 -15.13
N LEU A 234 31.04 11.25 -15.28
CA LEU A 234 32.26 10.44 -15.16
C LEU A 234 33.30 10.88 -16.17
N ASN A 235 32.92 11.02 -17.44
CA ASN A 235 33.85 11.45 -18.50
C ASN A 235 34.39 12.87 -18.24
N ARG A 236 33.53 13.79 -17.78
CA ARG A 236 33.95 15.14 -17.37
C ARG A 236 34.92 15.11 -16.20
N TYR A 237 34.68 14.29 -15.18
CA TYR A 237 35.59 14.15 -14.04
C TYR A 237 36.95 13.56 -14.45
N ARG A 238 36.95 12.58 -15.37
CA ARG A 238 38.16 11.99 -15.92
C ARG A 238 38.96 13.01 -16.73
N ALA A 239 38.30 13.81 -17.58
CA ALA A 239 38.92 14.87 -18.35
C ALA A 239 39.58 15.92 -17.43
N GLU A 240 38.83 16.44 -16.45
CA GLU A 240 39.31 17.41 -15.48
C GLU A 240 40.47 16.87 -14.64
N LEU A 241 40.42 15.60 -14.23
CA LEU A 241 41.52 14.96 -13.51
C LEU A 241 42.78 14.86 -14.38
N ASN A 242 42.61 14.50 -15.65
CA ASN A 242 43.72 14.39 -16.60
C ASN A 242 44.40 15.76 -16.83
N ASP A 243 43.60 16.84 -16.98
CA ASP A 243 44.10 18.21 -17.08
C ASP A 243 44.86 18.64 -15.82
N LEU A 244 44.36 18.27 -14.64
CA LEU A 244 45.05 18.55 -13.37
C LEU A 244 46.31 17.71 -13.15
N LEU A 245 46.44 16.53 -13.73
CA LEU A 245 47.61 15.66 -13.62
C LEU A 245 48.65 15.97 -14.69
N THR A 246 48.29 16.67 -15.77
CA THR A 246 49.22 17.06 -16.83
C THR A 246 50.26 18.04 -16.29
N PRO A 247 51.60 17.81 -16.53
CA PRO A 247 52.65 18.68 -16.10
C PRO A 247 52.51 20.09 -16.72
N GLN A 248 52.51 21.11 -15.88
CA GLN A 248 52.49 22.50 -16.35
C GLN A 248 53.90 23.13 -16.28
N LEU A 249 54.20 24.07 -17.17
CA LEU A 249 55.48 24.73 -17.32
C LEU A 249 55.77 25.76 -16.20
N PHE A 250 54.83 26.05 -15.31
CA PHE A 250 54.98 27.05 -14.26
C PHE A 250 54.83 26.43 -12.87
N GLU A 251 55.60 26.95 -11.88
CA GLU A 251 55.53 26.53 -10.48
C GLU A 251 54.33 27.16 -9.77
N PHE A 252 53.56 26.33 -9.06
CA PHE A 252 52.40 26.75 -8.26
C PHE A 252 52.82 27.23 -6.87
N THR A 253 52.11 28.21 -6.34
CA THR A 253 52.23 28.60 -4.95
C THR A 253 51.77 27.46 -4.01
N LYS A 254 52.27 27.45 -2.76
CA LYS A 254 51.85 26.44 -1.75
C LYS A 254 50.34 26.37 -1.55
N LYS A 255 49.59 27.48 -1.70
CA LYS A 255 48.15 27.56 -1.56
C LYS A 255 47.46 26.87 -2.75
N GLU A 256 47.87 27.17 -3.95
CA GLU A 256 47.36 26.58 -5.20
C GLU A 256 47.65 25.07 -5.26
N GLN A 257 48.81 24.62 -4.81
CA GLN A 257 49.15 23.19 -4.70
C GLN A 257 48.15 22.47 -3.75
N LYS A 258 47.84 23.08 -2.61
CA LYS A 258 46.91 22.50 -1.63
C LYS A 258 45.46 22.43 -2.16
N GLU A 259 45.00 23.46 -2.87
CA GLU A 259 43.68 23.50 -3.51
C GLU A 259 43.59 22.47 -4.64
N ARG A 260 44.65 22.37 -5.48
CA ARG A 260 44.77 21.37 -6.55
C ARG A 260 44.73 19.96 -5.99
N GLN A 261 45.46 19.68 -4.91
CA GLN A 261 45.46 18.36 -4.27
C GLN A 261 44.09 17.99 -3.75
N LYS A 262 43.39 18.91 -3.08
CA LYS A 262 42.02 18.69 -2.62
C LYS A 262 41.03 18.39 -3.76
N ARG A 263 41.18 19.08 -4.88
CA ARG A 263 40.38 18.87 -6.07
C ARG A 263 40.65 17.50 -6.70
N ILE A 264 41.88 17.08 -6.80
CA ILE A 264 42.30 15.75 -7.26
C ILE A 264 41.68 14.67 -6.39
N GLU A 265 41.76 14.80 -5.06
CA GLU A 265 41.15 13.84 -4.13
C GLU A 265 39.63 13.77 -4.25
N PHE A 266 38.97 14.91 -4.47
CA PHE A 266 37.52 14.96 -4.72
C PHE A 266 37.17 14.24 -6.02
N LEU A 267 37.88 14.48 -7.11
CA LEU A 267 37.68 13.86 -8.42
C LEU A 267 37.93 12.34 -8.35
N HIS A 268 39.01 11.89 -7.71
CA HIS A 268 39.27 10.46 -7.54
C HIS A 268 38.11 9.74 -6.78
N ARG A 269 37.62 10.33 -5.70
CA ARG A 269 36.46 9.77 -4.97
C ARG A 269 35.20 9.75 -5.84
N GLY A 270 34.95 10.84 -6.56
CA GLY A 270 33.77 10.95 -7.45
C GLY A 270 33.85 9.97 -8.63
N ILE A 271 35.02 9.81 -9.24
CA ILE A 271 35.27 8.84 -10.32
C ILE A 271 35.04 7.42 -9.82
N LYS A 272 35.63 7.05 -8.68
CA LYS A 272 35.46 5.72 -8.09
C LYS A 272 34.00 5.37 -7.83
N VAL A 273 33.25 6.27 -7.23
CA VAL A 273 31.81 6.06 -6.97
C VAL A 273 31.03 5.84 -8.28
N LEU A 274 31.33 6.60 -9.33
CA LEU A 274 30.68 6.45 -10.63
C LEU A 274 31.14 5.18 -11.36
N GLU A 275 32.40 4.80 -11.24
CA GLU A 275 32.94 3.56 -11.81
C GLU A 275 32.34 2.34 -11.13
N ASP A 276 32.27 2.33 -9.80
CA ASP A 276 31.63 1.27 -9.02
C ASP A 276 30.14 1.12 -9.42
N TYR A 277 29.41 2.24 -9.60
CA TYR A 277 28.03 2.26 -10.12
C TYR A 277 27.93 1.60 -11.51
N PHE A 278 28.80 1.97 -12.47
CA PHE A 278 28.78 1.39 -13.81
C PHE A 278 29.25 -0.07 -13.84
N GLN A 279 30.19 -0.44 -12.97
CA GLN A 279 30.64 -1.83 -12.84
C GLN A 279 29.50 -2.71 -12.31
N GLU A 280 28.71 -2.21 -11.35
CA GLU A 280 27.55 -2.88 -10.82
C GLU A 280 26.45 -3.05 -11.90
N ILE A 281 26.23 -2.04 -12.74
CA ILE A 281 25.32 -2.11 -13.90
C ILE A 281 25.85 -3.12 -14.94
N CYS A 282 27.12 -3.08 -15.28
CA CYS A 282 27.71 -3.99 -16.27
C CYS A 282 27.74 -5.44 -15.81
N SER A 283 27.84 -5.69 -14.48
CA SER A 283 27.76 -7.03 -13.92
C SER A 283 26.33 -7.61 -13.90
N ASN A 284 25.35 -6.87 -14.38
CA ASN A 284 23.91 -7.20 -14.42
C ASN A 284 23.27 -7.55 -13.06
N LYS A 285 23.97 -7.31 -11.96
CA LYS A 285 23.48 -7.68 -10.63
C LYS A 285 22.27 -6.88 -10.18
N ILE A 286 22.21 -5.56 -10.51
CA ILE A 286 21.11 -4.68 -10.11
C ILE A 286 19.97 -4.72 -11.13
N TYR A 287 20.30 -4.75 -12.43
CA TYR A 287 19.31 -4.63 -13.51
C TYR A 287 19.02 -5.96 -14.21
N LEU A 288 19.28 -7.08 -13.53
CA LEU A 288 18.87 -8.39 -14.04
C LEU A 288 17.33 -8.44 -14.11
N GLY A 289 16.81 -8.58 -15.32
CA GLY A 289 15.34 -8.56 -15.54
C GLY A 289 14.73 -7.14 -15.62
N ALA A 290 15.54 -6.06 -15.63
CA ALA A 290 15.04 -4.70 -15.82
C ALA A 290 14.22 -4.57 -17.09
N PHE A 291 13.09 -3.86 -16.99
CA PHE A 291 12.16 -3.66 -18.09
C PHE A 291 12.24 -2.22 -18.61
N GLU A 292 12.72 -2.07 -19.83
CA GLU A 292 12.89 -0.76 -20.45
C GLU A 292 11.63 -0.36 -21.23
N TRP A 293 10.64 0.21 -20.54
CA TRP A 293 9.32 0.55 -21.06
C TRP A 293 9.35 1.25 -22.42
N ARG A 294 10.25 2.21 -22.59
CA ARG A 294 10.43 2.97 -23.82
C ARG A 294 10.91 2.11 -25.01
N LEU A 295 11.75 1.12 -24.73
CA LEU A 295 12.30 0.26 -25.75
C LEU A 295 11.43 -0.98 -26.01
N GLU A 296 10.61 -1.36 -25.05
CA GLU A 296 9.81 -2.56 -25.16
C GLU A 296 8.49 -2.31 -25.90
N PHE A 297 7.89 -1.11 -25.78
CA PHE A 297 6.63 -0.75 -26.39
C PHE A 297 6.77 0.52 -27.25
N PRO A 298 7.19 0.43 -28.52
CA PRO A 298 7.31 1.60 -29.41
C PRO A 298 5.98 2.27 -29.70
N GLU A 299 4.87 1.58 -29.48
CA GLU A 299 3.51 2.10 -29.67
C GLU A 299 3.21 3.28 -28.74
N VAL A 300 3.83 3.34 -27.55
CA VAL A 300 3.65 4.42 -26.56
C VAL A 300 4.68 5.55 -26.71
N LEU A 301 5.36 5.64 -27.87
CA LEU A 301 6.24 6.74 -28.22
C LEU A 301 5.59 7.63 -29.30
N ASP A 302 5.96 8.91 -29.32
CA ASP A 302 5.72 9.76 -30.48
C ASP A 302 6.78 9.52 -31.58
N ASP A 303 6.68 10.23 -32.71
CA ASP A 303 7.62 10.08 -33.81
C ASP A 303 9.03 10.64 -33.49
N GLU A 304 9.14 11.43 -32.43
CA GLU A 304 10.37 12.02 -31.95
C GLU A 304 11.04 11.16 -30.84
N GLY A 305 10.36 10.08 -30.42
CA GLY A 305 10.82 9.15 -29.41
C GLY A 305 10.52 9.57 -27.97
N ASN A 306 9.70 10.61 -27.78
CA ASN A 306 9.22 10.93 -26.43
C ASN A 306 8.21 9.88 -25.97
N PHE A 307 8.24 9.57 -24.69
CA PHE A 307 7.31 8.63 -24.09
C PHE A 307 5.95 9.31 -23.89
N ILE A 308 4.91 8.85 -24.61
CA ILE A 308 3.53 9.37 -24.49
C ILE A 308 2.81 8.69 -23.34
N GLY A 309 3.03 7.38 -23.18
CA GLY A 309 2.41 6.53 -22.18
C GLY A 309 1.12 5.81 -22.65
N PHE A 310 0.55 5.05 -21.70
CA PHE A 310 -0.69 4.30 -21.87
C PHE A 310 -1.92 5.14 -21.53
N ASP A 311 -3.07 4.84 -22.12
CA ASP A 311 -4.35 5.51 -21.80
C ASP A 311 -4.92 5.02 -20.49
N CYS A 312 -4.75 3.72 -20.21
CA CYS A 312 -5.25 3.08 -19.01
C CYS A 312 -4.23 2.09 -18.44
N ILE A 313 -4.05 2.12 -17.12
CA ILE A 313 -3.33 1.10 -16.36
C ILE A 313 -4.32 0.38 -15.47
N ILE A 314 -4.34 -0.96 -15.55
CA ILE A 314 -5.26 -1.79 -14.78
C ILE A 314 -4.51 -2.99 -14.20
N GLY A 315 -4.94 -3.51 -13.05
CA GLY A 315 -4.35 -4.75 -12.53
C GLY A 315 -4.56 -5.00 -11.04
N ASN A 316 -3.95 -6.11 -10.61
CA ASN A 316 -3.86 -6.52 -9.21
C ASN A 316 -2.37 -6.77 -8.87
N PRO A 317 -1.61 -5.72 -8.54
CA PRO A 317 -0.20 -5.86 -8.20
C PRO A 317 0.01 -6.74 -6.96
N PRO A 318 1.18 -7.41 -6.84
CA PRO A 318 1.43 -8.37 -5.76
C PRO A 318 1.43 -7.71 -4.37
N TYR A 319 0.95 -8.46 -3.34
CA TYR A 319 0.92 -8.04 -1.94
C TYR A 319 2.09 -8.68 -1.18
N ILE A 320 3.27 -8.10 -1.32
CA ILE A 320 4.53 -8.60 -0.74
C ILE A 320 5.17 -7.48 0.05
N GLN A 321 5.44 -7.72 1.33
CA GLN A 321 6.14 -6.76 2.17
C GLN A 321 7.60 -6.63 1.75
N LEU A 322 8.09 -5.40 1.54
CA LEU A 322 9.46 -5.14 1.13
C LEU A 322 10.50 -5.71 2.11
N GLN A 323 10.17 -5.79 3.40
CA GLN A 323 11.04 -6.43 4.40
C GLN A 323 11.27 -7.94 4.16
N SER A 324 10.36 -8.62 3.47
CA SER A 324 10.47 -10.07 3.20
C SER A 324 11.33 -10.41 1.97
N ILE A 325 11.70 -9.40 1.17
CA ILE A 325 12.47 -9.53 -0.08
C ILE A 325 13.78 -8.72 0.00
N GLU A 326 14.56 -8.88 1.06
CA GLU A 326 15.69 -8.03 1.45
C GLU A 326 16.56 -7.54 0.29
N HIS A 327 17.02 -8.46 -0.57
CA HIS A 327 17.90 -8.11 -1.70
C HIS A 327 17.18 -7.26 -2.75
N ASP A 328 15.96 -7.61 -3.12
CA ASP A 328 15.17 -6.88 -4.12
C ASP A 328 14.71 -5.52 -3.57
N ALA A 329 14.44 -5.44 -2.26
CA ALA A 329 14.09 -4.18 -1.61
C ALA A 329 15.22 -3.15 -1.69
N ASP A 330 16.48 -3.57 -1.57
CA ASP A 330 17.65 -2.69 -1.72
C ASP A 330 17.80 -2.17 -3.16
N ILE A 331 17.41 -2.98 -4.15
CA ILE A 331 17.36 -2.56 -5.56
C ILE A 331 16.25 -1.51 -5.76
N LEU A 332 15.06 -1.79 -5.21
CA LEU A 332 13.91 -0.90 -5.32
C LEU A 332 14.10 0.44 -4.59
N GLU A 333 14.85 0.46 -3.48
CA GLU A 333 15.24 1.70 -2.79
C GLU A 333 16.11 2.60 -3.68
N ARG A 334 17.01 2.01 -4.48
CA ARG A 334 17.86 2.74 -5.43
C ARG A 334 17.11 3.28 -6.65
N MET A 335 15.89 2.81 -6.90
CA MET A 335 15.02 3.35 -7.95
C MET A 335 14.37 4.69 -7.56
N GLU A 336 14.56 5.15 -6.32
CA GLU A 336 14.17 6.47 -5.81
C GLU A 336 12.66 6.75 -5.94
N TYR A 337 11.80 5.71 -5.81
CA TYR A 337 10.35 5.90 -5.78
C TYR A 337 9.93 6.76 -4.58
N GLU A 338 9.13 7.80 -4.81
CA GLU A 338 8.59 8.66 -3.75
C GLU A 338 7.71 7.86 -2.77
N THR A 339 7.05 6.83 -3.27
CA THR A 339 6.16 5.96 -2.48
C THR A 339 6.89 4.86 -1.70
N TYR A 340 8.22 4.77 -1.82
CA TYR A 340 9.02 3.76 -1.13
C TYR A 340 8.96 3.91 0.38
N ALA A 341 8.65 2.81 1.07
CA ALA A 341 8.78 2.67 2.52
C ALA A 341 9.25 1.26 2.83
N ARG A 342 10.38 1.10 3.53
CA ARG A 342 11.00 -0.22 3.84
C ARG A 342 10.04 -1.19 4.53
N THR A 343 9.10 -0.67 5.33
CA THR A 343 8.06 -1.44 6.03
C THR A 343 6.78 -1.63 5.22
N GLY A 344 6.74 -1.10 3.99
CA GLY A 344 5.58 -1.12 3.12
C GLY A 344 5.48 -2.37 2.26
N ASP A 345 4.40 -2.40 1.48
CA ASP A 345 4.14 -3.42 0.48
C ASP A 345 4.56 -2.94 -0.92
N ILE A 346 5.01 -3.86 -1.76
CA ILE A 346 5.51 -3.57 -3.11
C ILE A 346 4.45 -2.92 -4.01
N TYR A 347 3.14 -3.15 -3.80
CA TYR A 347 2.08 -2.52 -4.59
C TYR A 347 2.09 -0.98 -4.50
N CYS A 348 2.66 -0.40 -3.43
CA CYS A 348 2.83 1.05 -3.33
C CYS A 348 3.69 1.58 -4.48
N LEU A 349 4.75 0.86 -4.84
CA LEU A 349 5.63 1.20 -5.96
C LEU A 349 4.93 1.00 -7.31
N PHE A 350 4.06 -0.02 -7.42
CA PHE A 350 3.28 -0.24 -8.63
C PHE A 350 2.30 0.90 -8.93
N TYR A 351 1.74 1.54 -7.89
CA TYR A 351 0.93 2.75 -8.08
C TYR A 351 1.73 3.88 -8.72
N GLU A 352 2.91 4.18 -8.20
CA GLU A 352 3.78 5.22 -8.77
C GLU A 352 4.27 4.85 -10.16
N GLN A 353 4.73 3.60 -10.35
CA GLN A 353 5.17 3.15 -11.66
C GLN A 353 4.03 3.16 -12.69
N GLY A 354 2.82 2.75 -12.30
CA GLY A 354 1.64 2.86 -13.15
C GLY A 354 1.36 4.30 -13.58
N MET A 355 1.48 5.26 -12.65
CA MET A 355 1.34 6.69 -12.96
C MET A 355 2.47 7.20 -13.86
N ASN A 356 3.71 6.72 -13.69
CA ASN A 356 4.85 7.11 -14.51
C ASN A 356 4.66 6.69 -15.98
N VAL A 357 4.13 5.48 -16.21
CA VAL A 357 3.90 4.99 -17.58
C VAL A 357 2.55 5.39 -18.18
N LEU A 358 1.70 6.07 -17.42
CA LEU A 358 0.41 6.59 -17.85
C LEU A 358 0.60 7.93 -18.58
N LYS A 359 -0.15 8.17 -19.63
CA LYS A 359 -0.17 9.48 -20.30
C LYS A 359 -0.95 10.52 -19.46
N GLU A 360 -0.71 11.79 -19.74
CA GLU A 360 -1.49 12.89 -19.13
C GLU A 360 -3.00 12.69 -19.36
N ASN A 361 -3.79 12.89 -18.32
CA ASN A 361 -5.24 12.61 -18.27
C ASN A 361 -5.64 11.14 -18.42
N GLY A 362 -4.68 10.21 -18.48
CA GLY A 362 -4.95 8.78 -18.45
C GLY A 362 -5.46 8.32 -17.08
N CYS A 363 -6.01 7.10 -17.01
CA CYS A 363 -6.57 6.56 -15.78
C CYS A 363 -5.86 5.29 -15.31
N LEU A 364 -5.70 5.15 -14.00
CA LEU A 364 -5.17 3.96 -13.35
C LEU A 364 -6.25 3.38 -12.43
N CYS A 365 -6.48 2.07 -12.56
CA CYS A 365 -7.41 1.33 -11.70
C CYS A 365 -6.76 0.07 -11.16
N TYR A 366 -6.49 0.04 -9.86
CA TYR A 366 -5.95 -1.14 -9.18
C TYR A 366 -6.86 -1.64 -8.08
N ILE A 367 -6.89 -2.98 -7.92
CA ILE A 367 -7.33 -3.62 -6.69
C ILE A 367 -6.09 -3.97 -5.85
N THR A 368 -6.05 -3.51 -4.60
CA THR A 368 -4.93 -3.73 -3.68
C THR A 368 -5.42 -3.95 -2.25
N SER A 369 -4.49 -4.26 -1.32
CA SER A 369 -4.82 -4.21 0.10
C SER A 369 -5.19 -2.78 0.52
N ASN A 370 -6.22 -2.64 1.37
CA ASN A 370 -6.66 -1.33 1.90
C ASN A 370 -5.77 -0.80 3.05
N LYS A 371 -4.77 -1.56 3.49
CA LYS A 371 -3.92 -1.19 4.64
C LYS A 371 -3.19 0.14 4.44
N TRP A 372 -2.76 0.46 3.21
CA TRP A 372 -2.09 1.72 2.90
C TRP A 372 -2.92 2.96 3.29
N MET A 373 -4.25 2.83 3.28
CA MET A 373 -5.15 3.94 3.62
C MET A 373 -4.95 4.44 5.05
N ARG A 374 -4.52 3.55 5.97
CA ARG A 374 -4.44 3.87 7.42
C ARG A 374 -3.05 3.61 8.03
N ALA A 375 -2.29 2.64 7.51
CA ALA A 375 -0.99 2.26 8.07
C ALA A 375 0.07 3.37 7.88
N GLY A 376 1.06 3.41 8.78
CA GLY A 376 2.16 4.38 8.72
C GLY A 376 2.97 4.30 7.42
N TYR A 377 3.25 3.10 6.92
CA TYR A 377 3.98 2.93 5.66
C TYR A 377 3.26 3.49 4.43
N GLY A 378 1.94 3.64 4.51
CA GLY A 378 1.12 4.23 3.44
C GLY A 378 1.18 5.75 3.37
N GLU A 379 1.86 6.43 4.28
CA GLU A 379 1.95 7.90 4.31
C GLU A 379 2.49 8.49 3.02
N ASN A 380 3.60 7.93 2.51
CA ASN A 380 4.20 8.38 1.25
C ASN A 380 3.24 8.19 0.08
N LEU A 381 2.54 7.04 0.01
CA LEU A 381 1.58 6.75 -1.05
C LEU A 381 0.37 7.69 -0.98
N ARG A 382 -0.17 7.96 0.22
CA ARG A 382 -1.27 8.92 0.40
C ARG A 382 -0.86 10.33 0.00
N ASN A 383 0.36 10.74 0.37
CA ASN A 383 0.91 12.03 -0.06
C ASN A 383 1.03 12.11 -1.58
N TYR A 384 1.53 11.05 -2.22
CA TYR A 384 1.64 10.94 -3.67
C TYR A 384 0.28 11.13 -4.36
N PHE A 385 -0.75 10.41 -3.91
CA PHE A 385 -2.10 10.56 -4.44
C PHE A 385 -2.68 11.95 -4.23
N ALA A 386 -2.51 12.52 -3.04
CA ALA A 386 -3.04 13.84 -2.71
C ALA A 386 -2.41 14.97 -3.53
N THR A 387 -1.13 14.83 -3.93
CA THR A 387 -0.35 15.92 -4.55
C THR A 387 -0.09 15.73 -6.05
N LYS A 388 -0.07 14.49 -6.54
CA LYS A 388 0.37 14.16 -7.91
C LYS A 388 -0.74 13.57 -8.79
N THR A 389 -1.87 13.19 -8.22
CA THR A 389 -2.94 12.51 -8.95
C THR A 389 -4.32 13.06 -8.58
N ASN A 390 -5.34 12.67 -9.33
CA ASN A 390 -6.73 12.95 -9.02
C ASN A 390 -7.50 11.65 -8.75
N PRO A 391 -7.61 11.20 -7.50
CA PRO A 391 -8.45 10.06 -7.13
C PRO A 391 -9.92 10.35 -7.43
N THR A 392 -10.56 9.53 -8.26
CA THR A 392 -11.95 9.72 -8.69
C THR A 392 -12.92 8.73 -8.06
N LEU A 393 -12.48 7.49 -7.81
CA LEU A 393 -13.29 6.47 -7.16
C LEU A 393 -12.45 5.66 -6.17
N LEU A 394 -12.99 5.44 -4.97
CA LEU A 394 -12.41 4.56 -3.94
C LEU A 394 -13.49 3.64 -3.38
N VAL A 395 -13.34 2.34 -3.58
CA VAL A 395 -14.20 1.30 -3.00
C VAL A 395 -13.40 0.53 -1.96
N ASP A 396 -13.79 0.62 -0.69
CA ASP A 396 -13.18 -0.14 0.42
C ASP A 396 -14.06 -1.37 0.72
N PHE A 397 -13.51 -2.57 0.57
CA PHE A 397 -14.16 -3.83 0.90
C PHE A 397 -13.93 -4.26 2.36
N ALA A 398 -13.89 -3.30 3.27
CA ALA A 398 -13.61 -3.54 4.68
C ALA A 398 -14.48 -4.65 5.29
N GLY A 399 -13.84 -5.74 5.73
CA GLY A 399 -14.50 -6.89 6.36
C GLY A 399 -15.18 -7.88 5.41
N VAL A 400 -15.13 -7.65 4.09
CA VAL A 400 -15.62 -8.60 3.08
C VAL A 400 -14.46 -9.39 2.50
N LYS A 401 -14.60 -10.72 2.49
CA LYS A 401 -13.61 -11.60 1.87
C LYS A 401 -13.81 -11.62 0.35
N ILE A 402 -12.95 -10.91 -0.39
CA ILE A 402 -12.98 -10.84 -1.86
C ILE A 402 -12.23 -11.99 -2.52
N PHE A 403 -11.14 -12.45 -1.90
CA PHE A 403 -10.30 -13.53 -2.43
C PHE A 403 -10.41 -14.79 -1.59
N ASP A 404 -10.63 -15.95 -2.21
CA ASP A 404 -10.75 -17.23 -1.52
C ASP A 404 -9.46 -17.65 -0.83
N ALA A 405 -8.30 -17.36 -1.44
CA ALA A 405 -6.99 -17.80 -0.98
C ALA A 405 -6.31 -16.80 -0.01
N ALA A 406 -6.80 -15.58 0.14
CA ALA A 406 -6.15 -14.55 0.95
C ALA A 406 -7.10 -13.92 1.98
N THR A 407 -6.62 -13.78 3.22
CA THR A 407 -7.31 -13.05 4.30
C THR A 407 -6.93 -11.56 4.28
N VAL A 408 -6.94 -10.94 3.10
CA VAL A 408 -6.56 -9.53 2.91
C VAL A 408 -7.82 -8.70 2.66
N GLU A 409 -8.00 -7.66 3.44
CA GLU A 409 -9.01 -6.63 3.13
C GLU A 409 -8.52 -5.83 1.93
N ALA A 410 -9.36 -5.74 0.90
CA ALA A 410 -9.01 -5.10 -0.37
C ALA A 410 -9.69 -3.74 -0.55
N ASN A 411 -9.16 -2.96 -1.48
CA ASN A 411 -9.81 -1.76 -2.02
C ASN A 411 -9.61 -1.68 -3.53
N ILE A 412 -10.53 -1.02 -4.23
CA ILE A 412 -10.33 -0.56 -5.61
C ILE A 412 -10.12 0.94 -5.57
N LEU A 413 -9.05 1.43 -6.19
CA LEU A 413 -8.79 2.84 -6.41
C LEU A 413 -8.71 3.12 -7.91
N LEU A 414 -9.56 4.04 -8.38
CA LEU A 414 -9.46 4.67 -9.69
C LEU A 414 -8.90 6.07 -9.52
N THR A 415 -7.83 6.40 -10.22
CA THR A 415 -7.19 7.72 -10.16
C THR A 415 -6.68 8.14 -11.54
N ASN A 416 -6.72 9.46 -11.81
CA ASN A 416 -6.26 10.03 -13.07
C ASN A 416 -4.93 10.77 -12.90
N LYS A 417 -4.11 10.79 -13.95
CA LYS A 417 -2.88 11.58 -14.02
C LYS A 417 -3.21 13.05 -14.35
N GLU A 418 -3.74 13.72 -13.38
CA GLU A 418 -4.09 15.16 -13.42
C GLU A 418 -4.04 15.75 -12.02
N ALA A 419 -4.14 17.07 -11.91
CA ALA A 419 -4.18 17.74 -10.61
C ALA A 419 -5.40 17.31 -9.78
N ASN A 420 -5.20 17.08 -8.49
CA ASN A 420 -6.25 16.63 -7.58
C ASN A 420 -7.40 17.65 -7.50
N LYS A 421 -8.61 17.21 -7.78
CA LYS A 421 -9.85 18.00 -7.68
C LYS A 421 -10.48 17.94 -6.30
N TYR A 422 -9.94 17.12 -5.41
CA TYR A 422 -10.43 16.91 -4.04
C TYR A 422 -11.90 16.47 -3.95
N SER A 423 -12.35 15.73 -4.95
CA SER A 423 -13.69 15.17 -5.06
C SER A 423 -13.57 13.72 -5.51
N THR A 424 -13.50 12.81 -4.54
CA THR A 424 -13.42 11.36 -4.75
C THR A 424 -14.74 10.73 -4.38
N LEU A 425 -15.38 10.00 -5.30
CA LEU A 425 -16.52 9.16 -4.97
C LEU A 425 -16.02 7.95 -4.18
N ALA A 426 -16.47 7.78 -2.95
CA ALA A 426 -15.98 6.73 -2.08
C ALA A 426 -17.13 5.95 -1.45
N CYS A 427 -16.99 4.63 -1.31
CA CYS A 427 -17.95 3.80 -0.60
C CYS A 427 -17.26 2.66 0.15
N ILE A 428 -17.91 2.21 1.24
CA ILE A 428 -17.53 0.99 1.97
C ILE A 428 -18.50 -0.10 1.56
N PHE A 429 -17.99 -1.14 0.92
CA PHE A 429 -18.79 -2.28 0.51
C PHE A 429 -18.84 -3.32 1.63
N SER A 430 -20.01 -3.55 2.21
CA SER A 430 -20.22 -4.44 3.36
C SER A 430 -21.11 -5.64 3.09
N ASP A 431 -21.69 -5.75 1.89
CA ASP A 431 -22.63 -6.83 1.53
C ASP A 431 -22.03 -7.76 0.47
N THR A 432 -21.82 -9.03 0.84
CA THR A 432 -21.30 -10.06 -0.06
C THR A 432 -22.28 -10.46 -1.16
N ASN A 433 -23.59 -10.33 -0.92
CA ASN A 433 -24.62 -10.66 -1.89
C ASN A 433 -24.77 -9.64 -3.02
N GLY A 434 -24.17 -8.47 -2.86
CA GLY A 434 -24.18 -7.38 -3.84
C GLY A 434 -23.00 -7.35 -4.80
N LEU A 435 -22.01 -8.24 -4.70
CA LEU A 435 -20.78 -8.22 -5.53
C LEU A 435 -21.07 -8.29 -7.04
N SER A 436 -22.12 -9.01 -7.46
CA SER A 436 -22.52 -9.07 -8.87
C SER A 436 -23.10 -7.75 -9.42
N LYS A 437 -23.39 -6.78 -8.53
CA LYS A 437 -23.99 -5.47 -8.84
C LYS A 437 -23.18 -4.32 -8.26
N LEU A 438 -21.84 -4.43 -8.30
CA LEU A 438 -20.95 -3.44 -7.71
C LEU A 438 -21.19 -2.01 -8.24
N SER A 439 -21.45 -1.86 -9.53
CA SER A 439 -21.75 -0.57 -10.15
C SER A 439 -23.01 0.08 -9.58
N ASP A 440 -24.08 -0.69 -9.40
CA ASP A 440 -25.35 -0.22 -8.82
C ASP A 440 -25.14 0.17 -7.35
N PHE A 441 -24.37 -0.64 -6.62
CA PHE A 441 -24.01 -0.34 -5.23
C PHE A 441 -23.24 0.98 -5.13
N ILE A 442 -22.20 1.18 -5.96
CA ILE A 442 -21.42 2.43 -6.01
C ILE A 442 -22.34 3.61 -6.31
N GLN A 443 -23.20 3.48 -7.33
CA GLN A 443 -24.11 4.56 -7.72
C GLN A 443 -25.06 4.96 -6.59
N GLN A 444 -25.54 4.00 -5.79
CA GLN A 444 -26.49 4.23 -4.72
C GLN A 444 -25.86 4.70 -3.40
N TRP A 445 -24.65 4.21 -3.06
CA TRP A 445 -24.08 4.34 -1.70
C TRP A 445 -22.77 5.12 -1.65
N HIS A 446 -22.33 5.74 -2.76
CA HIS A 446 -21.12 6.57 -2.70
C HIS A 446 -21.36 7.85 -1.90
N ILE A 447 -20.29 8.30 -1.29
CA ILE A 447 -20.18 9.62 -0.66
C ILE A 447 -18.99 10.35 -1.26
N GLU A 448 -19.05 11.65 -1.29
CA GLU A 448 -17.96 12.49 -1.77
C GLU A 448 -16.95 12.71 -0.64
N CYS A 449 -15.69 12.37 -0.89
CA CYS A 449 -14.58 12.54 0.03
C CYS A 449 -13.50 13.44 -0.57
N ALA A 450 -12.88 14.27 0.26
CA ALA A 450 -11.77 15.13 -0.14
C ALA A 450 -10.47 14.67 0.54
N PHE A 451 -9.64 13.92 -0.16
CA PHE A 451 -8.35 13.46 0.31
C PHE A 451 -7.25 14.48 -0.04
N ARG A 452 -6.86 15.33 0.93
CA ARG A 452 -6.02 16.52 0.72
C ARG A 452 -4.57 16.36 1.20
N SER A 453 -4.27 15.35 2.00
CA SER A 453 -3.00 15.19 2.70
C SER A 453 -2.57 13.74 2.81
N SER A 454 -1.40 13.53 3.43
CA SER A 454 -0.89 12.20 3.79
C SER A 454 -1.60 11.57 5.00
N ASP A 455 -2.55 12.25 5.62
CA ASP A 455 -3.34 11.71 6.71
C ASP A 455 -4.07 10.43 6.31
N SER A 456 -4.52 9.65 7.29
CA SER A 456 -5.28 8.42 7.02
C SER A 456 -6.51 8.70 6.14
N TRP A 457 -6.64 7.96 5.06
CA TRP A 457 -7.80 8.03 4.18
C TRP A 457 -8.92 7.18 4.75
N VAL A 458 -9.97 7.83 5.25
CA VAL A 458 -11.12 7.18 5.85
C VAL A 458 -12.38 7.66 5.15
N ILE A 459 -13.20 6.71 4.74
CA ILE A 459 -14.50 6.97 4.13
C ILE A 459 -15.49 7.21 5.27
N LEU A 460 -15.97 8.43 5.41
CA LEU A 460 -16.83 8.87 6.49
C LEU A 460 -18.14 9.43 5.95
N SER A 461 -19.26 8.99 6.52
CA SER A 461 -20.56 9.60 6.27
C SER A 461 -20.59 11.09 6.65
N PRO A 462 -21.54 11.89 6.17
CA PRO A 462 -21.61 13.32 6.50
C PRO A 462 -21.64 13.61 8.02
N ILE A 463 -22.32 12.76 8.79
CA ILE A 463 -22.37 12.88 10.26
C ILE A 463 -21.00 12.58 10.88
N GLU A 464 -20.30 11.56 10.39
CA GLU A 464 -18.94 11.21 10.84
C GLU A 464 -17.92 12.28 10.49
N GLN A 465 -18.01 12.85 9.29
CA GLN A 465 -17.17 13.98 8.89
C GLN A 465 -17.39 15.20 9.80
N SER A 466 -18.64 15.47 10.17
CA SER A 466 -18.98 16.54 11.12
C SER A 466 -18.37 16.29 12.49
N ILE A 467 -18.52 15.07 13.03
CA ILE A 467 -17.95 14.67 14.32
C ILE A 467 -16.41 14.83 14.31
N LYS A 468 -15.75 14.27 13.27
CA LYS A 468 -14.29 14.36 13.11
C LYS A 468 -13.81 15.82 13.12
N ARG A 469 -14.41 16.65 12.28
CA ARG A 469 -14.08 18.08 12.19
C ARG A 469 -14.22 18.81 13.54
N LYS A 470 -15.28 18.53 14.31
CA LYS A 470 -15.50 19.14 15.63
C LYS A 470 -14.46 18.69 16.64
N ILE A 471 -14.12 17.41 16.66
CA ILE A 471 -13.08 16.88 17.54
C ILE A 471 -11.72 17.53 17.22
N GLU A 472 -11.35 17.62 15.96
CA GLU A 472 -10.07 18.20 15.52
C GLU A 472 -10.01 19.73 15.70
N ALA A 473 -11.12 20.42 15.55
CA ALA A 473 -11.17 21.89 15.76
C ALA A 473 -10.99 22.30 17.22
N VAL A 474 -11.47 21.50 18.17
CA VAL A 474 -11.42 21.80 19.61
C VAL A 474 -10.19 21.20 20.27
N GLY A 475 -9.70 20.08 19.72
CA GLY A 475 -8.65 19.29 20.34
C GLY A 475 -7.23 19.71 19.94
N THR A 476 -6.31 19.61 20.89
CA THR A 476 -4.86 19.72 20.66
C THR A 476 -4.25 18.31 20.74
N PRO A 477 -3.38 17.91 19.80
CA PRO A 477 -2.72 16.60 19.86
C PRO A 477 -2.06 16.34 21.20
N LEU A 478 -2.27 15.16 21.76
CA LEU A 478 -1.80 14.80 23.11
C LEU A 478 -0.27 14.89 23.23
N LYS A 479 0.49 14.76 22.15
CA LYS A 479 1.96 14.98 22.12
C LYS A 479 2.38 16.40 22.57
N ASN A 480 1.47 17.36 22.52
CA ASN A 480 1.73 18.74 22.94
C ASN A 480 1.37 19.00 24.42
N TRP A 481 0.92 17.97 25.13
CA TRP A 481 0.64 18.02 26.56
C TRP A 481 1.90 17.66 27.35
N ASN A 482 1.97 18.14 28.64
CA ASN A 482 3.06 17.78 29.54
C ASN A 482 2.87 16.36 30.11
N ILE A 483 3.09 15.36 29.26
CA ILE A 483 2.93 13.95 29.59
C ILE A 483 4.10 13.12 29.05
N ASN A 484 4.32 11.95 29.66
CA ASN A 484 5.25 10.94 29.18
C ASN A 484 4.51 9.61 28.99
N ILE A 485 4.74 8.93 27.86
CA ILE A 485 4.15 7.63 27.56
C ILE A 485 5.27 6.60 27.44
N ASN A 486 5.18 5.51 28.22
CA ASN A 486 6.14 4.41 28.23
C ASN A 486 5.44 3.06 28.22
N TYR A 487 6.15 1.99 27.84
CA TYR A 487 5.55 0.64 27.94
C TYR A 487 5.80 0.00 29.29
N GLY A 488 5.02 -1.08 29.57
CA GLY A 488 5.25 -1.96 30.67
C GLY A 488 6.56 -2.78 30.58
N ILE A 489 6.93 -3.41 31.68
CA ILE A 489 8.19 -4.15 31.81
C ILE A 489 8.16 -5.44 30.99
N LYS A 490 9.25 -5.68 30.25
CA LYS A 490 9.54 -6.97 29.61
C LYS A 490 10.37 -7.84 30.52
N THR A 491 9.85 -9.01 30.85
CA THR A 491 10.56 -10.03 31.66
C THR A 491 11.41 -10.98 30.82
N GLY A 492 11.06 -11.14 29.55
CA GLY A 492 11.66 -12.16 28.65
C GLY A 492 11.25 -13.59 28.98
N TYR A 493 10.77 -13.85 30.21
CA TYR A 493 10.19 -15.14 30.64
C TYR A 493 9.28 -14.91 31.85
N ASN A 494 7.98 -14.82 31.61
CA ASN A 494 7.01 -14.45 32.65
C ASN A 494 6.92 -15.45 33.78
N ASP A 495 7.03 -16.75 33.51
CA ASP A 495 6.83 -17.83 34.51
C ASP A 495 7.85 -17.80 35.66
N ALA A 496 9.03 -17.19 35.43
CA ALA A 496 10.04 -17.03 36.47
C ALA A 496 9.87 -15.70 37.22
N PHE A 497 9.40 -14.64 36.56
CA PHE A 497 9.42 -13.29 37.16
C PHE A 497 8.05 -12.80 37.61
N ILE A 498 6.96 -13.44 37.17
CA ILE A 498 5.58 -13.10 37.60
C ILE A 498 5.06 -14.26 38.42
N ILE A 499 4.83 -14.02 39.71
CA ILE A 499 4.44 -15.03 40.71
C ILE A 499 3.11 -14.69 41.36
N ASN A 500 2.43 -15.69 41.90
CA ASN A 500 1.22 -15.48 42.70
C ASN A 500 1.58 -15.11 44.17
N THR A 501 0.58 -14.74 44.96
CA THR A 501 0.77 -14.41 46.38
C THR A 501 1.35 -15.54 47.18
N GLU A 502 0.93 -16.80 46.93
CA GLU A 502 1.43 -17.97 47.66
C GLU A 502 2.94 -18.15 47.47
N LYS A 503 3.42 -18.00 46.22
CA LYS A 503 4.84 -18.11 45.91
C LYS A 503 5.63 -16.93 46.48
N ARG A 504 5.04 -15.71 46.48
CA ARG A 504 5.64 -14.55 47.18
C ARG A 504 5.86 -14.83 48.65
N GLU A 505 4.84 -15.34 49.36
CA GLU A 505 4.92 -15.64 50.78
C GLU A 505 5.89 -16.78 51.07
N GLU A 506 6.02 -17.78 50.17
CA GLU A 506 7.02 -18.82 50.23
C GLU A 506 8.45 -18.24 50.18
N ILE A 507 8.73 -17.35 49.20
CA ILE A 507 10.03 -16.71 49.03
C ILE A 507 10.35 -15.88 50.28
N LEU A 508 9.40 -15.10 50.81
CA LEU A 508 9.59 -14.26 52.00
C LEU A 508 9.90 -15.13 53.27
N ARG A 509 9.28 -16.28 53.39
CA ARG A 509 9.57 -17.23 54.51
C ARG A 509 10.97 -17.85 54.42
N ASN A 510 11.49 -17.99 53.20
CA ASN A 510 12.79 -18.60 52.93
C ASN A 510 13.96 -17.60 53.03
N CYS A 511 13.70 -16.31 53.39
CA CYS A 511 14.74 -15.35 53.65
C CYS A 511 15.48 -15.70 54.96
N ARG A 512 16.80 -15.54 54.98
CA ARG A 512 17.66 -15.94 56.07
C ARG A 512 17.63 -14.99 57.26
N THR A 513 17.35 -13.68 56.99
CA THR A 513 17.31 -12.62 57.97
C THR A 513 16.07 -11.74 57.78
N GLU A 514 15.62 -11.04 58.85
CA GLU A 514 14.49 -10.15 58.73
C GLU A 514 14.80 -8.96 57.79
N ASP A 515 16.06 -8.50 57.78
CA ASP A 515 16.53 -7.47 56.85
C ASP A 515 16.46 -7.94 55.37
N GLU A 516 16.87 -9.17 55.05
CA GLU A 516 16.66 -9.76 53.71
C GLU A 516 15.19 -9.84 53.38
N ARG A 517 14.35 -10.24 54.33
CA ARG A 517 12.91 -10.39 54.14
C ARG A 517 12.25 -9.05 53.79
N GLN A 518 12.62 -7.97 54.52
CA GLN A 518 12.10 -6.63 54.25
C GLN A 518 12.52 -6.12 52.86
N ARG A 519 13.81 -6.23 52.50
CA ARG A 519 14.31 -5.87 51.18
C ARG A 519 13.68 -6.70 50.08
N THR A 520 13.45 -8.00 50.32
CA THR A 520 12.76 -8.87 49.33
C THR A 520 11.29 -8.51 49.15
N ALA A 521 10.60 -8.12 50.24
CA ALA A 521 9.24 -7.64 50.19
C ALA A 521 9.12 -6.33 49.36
N GLU A 522 10.11 -5.46 49.43
CA GLU A 522 10.19 -4.25 48.61
C GLU A 522 10.56 -4.54 47.14
N LEU A 523 11.38 -5.56 46.89
CA LEU A 523 11.76 -5.98 45.57
C LEU A 523 10.59 -6.61 44.78
N ILE A 524 9.74 -7.37 45.47
CA ILE A 524 8.59 -8.07 44.86
C ILE A 524 7.39 -7.13 44.83
N ARG A 525 7.06 -6.59 43.65
CA ARG A 525 6.06 -5.54 43.44
C ARG A 525 4.77 -6.06 42.81
N PRO A 526 3.59 -5.51 43.14
CA PRO A 526 2.35 -5.91 42.49
C PRO A 526 2.40 -5.52 41.01
N ILE A 527 1.86 -6.39 40.15
CA ILE A 527 1.86 -6.20 38.69
C ILE A 527 0.44 -6.37 38.13
N LEU A 528 0.11 -5.51 37.13
CA LEU A 528 -1.10 -5.62 36.31
C LEU A 528 -0.73 -6.07 34.90
N ARG A 529 -1.62 -6.89 34.34
CA ARG A 529 -1.59 -7.32 32.94
C ARG A 529 -2.67 -6.61 32.13
N GLY A 530 -2.58 -6.61 30.83
CA GLY A 530 -3.58 -5.98 29.95
C GLY A 530 -5.03 -6.42 30.21
N ARG A 531 -5.26 -7.69 30.52
CA ARG A 531 -6.60 -8.24 30.83
C ARG A 531 -7.18 -7.74 32.16
N ASP A 532 -6.34 -7.28 33.07
CA ASP A 532 -6.75 -6.81 34.38
C ASP A 532 -7.31 -5.36 34.30
N ILE A 533 -6.99 -4.61 33.22
CA ILE A 533 -7.37 -3.21 33.03
C ILE A 533 -8.82 -3.11 32.53
N LYS A 534 -9.60 -2.24 33.15
CA LYS A 534 -10.99 -1.92 32.81
C LYS A 534 -11.14 -0.40 32.66
N ARG A 535 -12.24 0.05 32.12
CA ARG A 535 -12.58 1.46 31.99
C ARG A 535 -12.66 2.10 33.39
N TYR A 536 -11.86 3.10 33.67
CA TYR A 536 -11.66 3.82 34.94
C TYR A 536 -11.04 3.02 36.09
N GLY A 537 -10.81 1.72 35.96
CA GLY A 537 -10.27 0.90 37.04
C GLY A 537 -9.62 -0.39 36.57
N TYR A 538 -9.25 -1.24 37.50
CA TYR A 538 -8.63 -2.53 37.20
C TYR A 538 -9.03 -3.61 38.23
N ASN A 539 -8.97 -4.87 37.83
CA ASN A 539 -9.17 -6.03 38.68
C ASN A 539 -7.83 -6.73 38.84
N TRP A 540 -7.16 -6.53 39.97
CA TRP A 540 -5.86 -7.17 40.24
C TRP A 540 -6.03 -8.66 40.55
N ASP A 541 -5.27 -9.49 39.83
CA ASP A 541 -5.32 -10.96 39.96
C ASP A 541 -4.30 -11.51 40.99
N ASN A 542 -3.92 -10.70 41.96
CA ASN A 542 -2.96 -11.03 43.04
C ASN A 542 -1.62 -11.54 42.51
N LEU A 543 -1.11 -10.93 41.43
CA LEU A 543 0.18 -11.25 40.84
C LEU A 543 1.25 -10.22 41.23
N TRP A 544 2.46 -10.76 41.32
CA TRP A 544 3.63 -10.01 41.77
C TRP A 544 4.79 -10.17 40.79
N LEU A 545 5.53 -9.10 40.55
CA LEU A 545 6.76 -9.09 39.76
C LEU A 545 7.97 -9.16 40.71
N ILE A 546 8.87 -10.10 40.45
CA ILE A 546 10.23 -10.07 41.01
C ILE A 546 11.02 -9.02 40.25
N ASN A 547 11.07 -7.80 40.79
CA ASN A 547 11.61 -6.63 40.09
C ASN A 547 13.14 -6.50 40.24
N THR A 548 13.87 -7.52 39.79
CA THR A 548 15.33 -7.49 39.72
C THR A 548 15.82 -6.56 38.62
N HIS A 549 15.58 -5.26 38.75
CA HIS A 549 15.93 -4.25 37.76
C HIS A 549 17.42 -4.18 37.46
N ASN A 550 17.79 -3.79 36.23
CA ASN A 550 19.18 -3.66 35.82
C ASN A 550 19.81 -2.31 36.18
N GLY A 551 19.11 -1.51 37.00
CA GLY A 551 19.53 -0.17 37.41
C GLY A 551 19.32 0.89 36.32
N ILE A 552 19.71 2.09 36.63
CA ILE A 552 19.75 3.25 35.70
C ILE A 552 21.17 3.82 35.81
N LYS A 553 21.89 3.87 34.69
CA LYS A 553 23.30 4.29 34.62
C LYS A 553 23.49 5.70 35.27
N GLY A 554 24.34 5.79 36.30
CA GLY A 554 24.62 7.03 36.99
C GLY A 554 23.57 7.49 38.02
N VAL A 555 22.44 6.77 38.16
CA VAL A 555 21.32 7.16 39.06
C VAL A 555 21.02 6.07 40.08
N LYS A 556 20.87 4.82 39.65
CA LYS A 556 20.47 3.70 40.50
C LYS A 556 21.24 2.44 40.14
N PRO A 557 21.93 1.79 41.13
CA PRO A 557 22.64 0.55 40.85
C PRO A 557 21.67 -0.57 40.47
N ARG A 558 22.19 -1.53 39.68
CA ARG A 558 21.44 -2.77 39.40
C ARG A 558 21.27 -3.59 40.67
N ILE A 559 20.23 -4.39 40.73
CA ILE A 559 20.02 -5.36 41.81
C ILE A 559 21.11 -6.44 41.75
N ASN A 560 21.85 -6.59 42.87
CA ASN A 560 22.77 -7.68 43.05
C ASN A 560 22.00 -8.88 43.63
N ILE A 561 21.77 -9.92 42.84
CA ILE A 561 20.96 -11.07 43.25
C ILE A 561 21.54 -11.81 44.45
N ASN A 562 22.84 -11.76 44.69
CA ASN A 562 23.47 -12.43 45.81
C ASN A 562 23.07 -11.85 47.19
N GLU A 563 22.50 -10.66 47.21
CA GLU A 563 21.94 -10.01 48.45
C GLU A 563 20.50 -10.46 48.72
N TYR A 564 19.92 -11.32 47.85
CA TYR A 564 18.55 -11.83 47.88
C TYR A 564 18.56 -13.34 47.74
N SER A 565 19.08 -14.02 48.75
CA SER A 565 19.37 -15.47 48.66
C SER A 565 18.14 -16.31 48.37
N ALA A 566 16.98 -15.96 48.93
CA ALA A 566 15.71 -16.67 48.68
C ALA A 566 15.18 -16.44 47.26
N VAL A 567 15.29 -15.21 46.71
CA VAL A 567 14.92 -14.90 45.30
C VAL A 567 15.86 -15.63 44.34
N LYS A 568 17.17 -15.64 44.65
CA LYS A 568 18.15 -16.35 43.83
C LYS A 568 17.84 -17.85 43.76
N ALA A 569 17.62 -18.49 44.89
CA ALA A 569 17.28 -19.89 44.96
C ALA A 569 16.00 -20.26 44.15
N TYR A 570 15.02 -19.37 44.16
CA TYR A 570 13.83 -19.51 43.33
C TYR A 570 14.14 -19.32 41.81
N LEU A 571 14.87 -18.31 41.42
CA LEU A 571 15.21 -18.05 40.01
C LEU A 571 16.15 -19.12 39.44
N ASP A 572 17.01 -19.72 40.28
CA ASP A 572 17.88 -20.83 39.89
C ASP A 572 17.08 -22.06 39.40
N GLN A 573 15.86 -22.29 39.90
CA GLN A 573 14.95 -23.34 39.40
C GLN A 573 14.54 -23.11 37.93
N HIS A 574 14.64 -21.88 37.45
CA HIS A 574 14.31 -21.48 36.07
C HIS A 574 15.55 -21.20 35.22
N TRP A 575 16.75 -21.56 35.68
CA TRP A 575 18.04 -21.21 35.10
C TRP A 575 18.14 -21.49 33.60
N ASP A 576 17.70 -22.66 33.16
CA ASP A 576 17.76 -23.07 31.74
C ASP A 576 17.02 -22.14 30.80
N LYS A 577 15.98 -21.47 31.27
CA LYS A 577 15.17 -20.53 30.50
C LYS A 577 15.68 -19.10 30.64
N ILE A 578 15.92 -18.62 31.87
CA ILE A 578 16.34 -17.26 32.14
C ILE A 578 17.73 -16.93 31.59
N SER A 579 18.64 -17.91 31.56
CA SER A 579 19.99 -17.74 31.01
C SER A 579 20.00 -17.47 29.51
N LYS A 580 19.06 -18.08 28.75
CA LYS A 580 18.95 -18.02 27.28
C LYS A 580 18.01 -16.94 26.76
N ARG A 581 17.23 -16.26 27.63
CA ARG A 581 16.26 -15.26 27.19
C ARG A 581 16.94 -14.06 26.52
N ALA A 582 16.33 -13.52 25.46
CA ALA A 582 16.84 -12.35 24.75
C ALA A 582 16.65 -11.06 25.52
N ASP A 583 15.49 -10.86 26.18
CA ASP A 583 15.16 -9.69 26.97
C ASP A 583 15.67 -9.84 28.41
N LYS A 584 16.99 -9.73 28.61
CA LYS A 584 17.66 -9.74 29.93
C LYS A 584 18.50 -8.48 30.13
N GLY A 585 18.86 -8.20 31.39
CA GLY A 585 19.85 -7.18 31.75
C GLY A 585 21.29 -7.70 31.66
N ASP A 586 22.18 -7.14 32.44
CA ASP A 586 23.62 -7.50 32.45
C ASP A 586 23.85 -8.93 32.94
N THR A 587 22.95 -9.45 33.75
CA THR A 587 22.96 -10.86 34.18
C THR A 587 21.64 -11.55 33.85
N PRO A 588 21.61 -12.89 33.78
CA PRO A 588 20.36 -13.63 33.57
C PRO A 588 19.31 -13.42 34.68
N TYR A 589 19.68 -12.97 35.85
CA TYR A 589 18.76 -12.65 36.94
C TYR A 589 18.12 -11.25 36.76
N ASN A 590 18.76 -10.33 36.07
CA ASN A 590 18.27 -8.97 35.93
C ASN A 590 17.27 -8.83 34.76
N LEU A 591 16.24 -8.05 34.98
CA LEU A 591 15.31 -7.61 33.94
C LEU A 591 16.03 -6.67 32.95
N ARG A 592 15.49 -6.56 31.73
CA ARG A 592 15.99 -5.63 30.72
C ARG A 592 16.05 -4.18 31.26
N ASN A 593 16.99 -3.39 30.74
CA ASN A 593 17.11 -1.96 31.07
C ASN A 593 15.80 -1.21 30.87
N CYS A 594 15.42 -0.43 31.88
CA CYS A 594 14.23 0.42 31.86
C CYS A 594 14.61 1.81 32.41
N ALA A 595 14.83 2.78 31.51
CA ALA A 595 15.25 4.12 31.89
C ALA A 595 14.17 4.93 32.66
N TYR A 596 12.90 4.52 32.46
CA TYR A 596 11.72 5.16 33.08
C TYR A 596 11.13 4.34 34.24
N MET A 597 11.94 3.57 34.93
CA MET A 597 11.50 2.74 36.07
C MET A 597 10.74 3.52 37.12
N GLU A 598 11.16 4.76 37.38
CA GLU A 598 10.56 5.65 38.42
C GLU A 598 9.14 6.10 38.03
N ASP A 599 8.76 6.05 36.75
CA ASP A 599 7.41 6.41 36.29
C ASP A 599 6.36 5.41 36.79
N PHE A 600 6.73 4.16 37.08
CA PHE A 600 5.82 3.17 37.64
C PHE A 600 5.37 3.53 39.06
N TYR A 601 6.14 4.31 39.79
CA TYR A 601 5.83 4.73 41.17
C TYR A 601 5.03 6.03 41.24
N LYS A 602 4.87 6.74 40.11
CA LYS A 602 4.04 7.94 39.99
C LYS A 602 2.57 7.59 39.74
N PRO A 603 1.63 8.48 40.09
CA PRO A 603 0.27 8.39 39.59
C PRO A 603 0.28 8.34 38.04
N LYS A 604 -0.49 7.44 37.45
CA LYS A 604 -0.44 7.20 35.99
C LYS A 604 -1.75 6.68 35.43
N ILE A 605 -2.01 6.97 34.15
CA ILE A 605 -3.02 6.29 33.37
C ILE A 605 -2.38 5.05 32.75
N VAL A 606 -3.09 3.93 32.75
CA VAL A 606 -2.65 2.64 32.22
C VAL A 606 -3.68 2.08 31.25
N TRP A 607 -3.20 1.43 30.18
CA TRP A 607 -4.08 0.77 29.20
C TRP A 607 -3.41 -0.43 28.53
N LYS A 608 -4.22 -1.35 28.00
CA LYS A 608 -3.76 -2.52 27.25
C LYS A 608 -3.43 -2.17 25.79
N ILE A 609 -2.41 -2.82 25.21
CA ILE A 609 -1.96 -2.59 23.83
C ILE A 609 -2.98 -3.13 22.83
N ILE A 610 -3.50 -4.34 23.04
CA ILE A 610 -4.42 -5.03 22.13
C ILE A 610 -5.71 -5.38 22.88
N GLY A 611 -6.84 -5.15 22.25
CA GLY A 611 -8.15 -5.53 22.79
C GLY A 611 -9.31 -5.12 21.89
N ASN A 612 -10.46 -5.71 22.16
CA ASN A 612 -11.71 -5.41 21.47
C ASN A 612 -12.25 -4.00 21.75
N GLN A 613 -11.81 -3.38 22.85
CA GLN A 613 -12.18 -2.01 23.22
C GLN A 613 -10.99 -1.30 23.91
N MET A 614 -10.90 0.01 23.71
CA MET A 614 -10.04 0.85 24.53
C MET A 614 -10.59 0.95 25.95
N ALA A 615 -9.71 0.84 26.93
CA ALA A 615 -10.03 1.03 28.34
C ALA A 615 -8.81 1.62 29.05
N PHE A 616 -9.01 2.76 29.66
CA PHE A 616 -8.00 3.49 30.43
C PHE A 616 -8.37 3.46 31.90
N ALA A 617 -7.41 3.12 32.75
CA ALA A 617 -7.54 3.11 34.20
C ALA A 617 -6.54 4.07 34.82
N TYR A 618 -6.86 4.60 36.01
CA TYR A 618 -5.96 5.43 36.77
C TYR A 618 -5.37 4.64 37.93
N ASP A 619 -4.03 4.56 37.98
CA ASP A 619 -3.30 3.88 39.07
C ASP A 619 -2.57 4.87 39.94
N LYS A 620 -2.98 4.89 41.25
CA LYS A 620 -2.32 5.60 42.33
C LYS A 620 -1.57 4.64 43.28
N ASN A 621 -1.72 3.32 43.09
CA ASN A 621 -1.24 2.26 43.97
C ASN A 621 0.13 1.71 43.59
N GLN A 622 0.83 2.38 42.67
CA GLN A 622 2.19 2.05 42.23
C GLN A 622 2.34 0.62 41.65
N PHE A 623 1.32 0.12 40.97
CA PHE A 623 1.42 -1.11 40.24
C PHE A 623 2.45 -1.02 39.09
N ILE A 624 3.20 -2.11 38.88
CA ILE A 624 4.01 -2.28 37.69
C ILE A 624 3.11 -2.86 36.58
N MET A 625 3.38 -2.48 35.35
CA MET A 625 2.66 -3.00 34.18
C MET A 625 3.53 -3.98 33.41
N ASN A 626 2.96 -5.06 32.90
CA ASN A 626 3.66 -5.95 31.97
C ASN A 626 3.74 -5.33 30.55
N ASN A 627 4.54 -5.92 29.69
CA ASN A 627 4.80 -5.48 28.32
C ASN A 627 3.57 -5.46 27.38
N ALA A 628 2.41 -5.95 27.83
CA ALA A 628 1.15 -5.84 27.11
C ALA A 628 0.38 -4.55 27.42
N CYS A 629 0.99 -3.63 28.18
CA CYS A 629 0.39 -2.37 28.62
C CYS A 629 1.30 -1.19 28.31
N TYR A 630 0.68 0.01 28.28
CA TYR A 630 1.35 1.30 28.32
C TYR A 630 1.01 2.02 29.62
N ILE A 631 1.84 2.97 29.99
CA ILE A 631 1.64 3.92 31.07
C ILE A 631 1.77 5.34 30.55
N MET A 632 1.00 6.27 31.12
CA MET A 632 1.08 7.70 30.88
C MET A 632 1.21 8.42 32.23
N THR A 633 2.28 9.19 32.39
CA THR A 633 2.53 10.06 33.57
C THR A 633 2.52 11.51 33.10
N GLY A 634 2.25 12.44 34.01
CA GLY A 634 2.22 13.87 33.71
C GLY A 634 1.13 14.62 34.43
N GLU A 635 0.67 15.72 33.84
CA GLU A 635 -0.31 16.63 34.44
C GLU A 635 -1.73 16.32 34.01
N HIS A 636 -2.73 16.71 34.81
CA HIS A 636 -4.17 16.59 34.52
C HIS A 636 -4.64 15.19 34.15
N LEU A 637 -4.04 14.14 34.71
CA LEU A 637 -4.34 12.74 34.37
C LEU A 637 -5.79 12.35 34.65
N ASP A 638 -6.43 12.89 35.65
CA ASP A 638 -7.85 12.70 35.99
C ASP A 638 -8.79 13.24 34.87
N TYR A 639 -8.48 14.44 34.37
CA TYR A 639 -9.18 15.02 33.23
C TYR A 639 -8.94 14.17 31.96
N LEU A 640 -7.69 13.85 31.65
CA LEU A 640 -7.31 13.02 30.51
C LEU A 640 -8.01 11.66 30.55
N LEU A 641 -8.14 11.06 31.72
CA LEU A 641 -8.83 9.78 31.90
C LEU A 641 -10.28 9.82 31.40
N SER A 642 -11.01 10.91 31.71
CA SER A 642 -12.40 11.07 31.26
C SER A 642 -12.49 11.21 29.75
N ILE A 643 -11.65 12.06 29.14
CA ILE A 643 -11.67 12.28 27.69
C ILE A 643 -11.25 11.02 26.94
N LEU A 644 -10.18 10.34 27.36
CA LEU A 644 -9.66 9.12 26.71
C LEU A 644 -10.67 7.94 26.79
N ASN A 645 -11.50 7.89 27.84
CA ASN A 645 -12.55 6.88 27.98
C ASN A 645 -13.89 7.26 27.33
N SER A 646 -13.99 8.42 26.67
CA SER A 646 -15.23 8.90 26.06
C SER A 646 -15.59 8.16 24.76
N GLN A 647 -16.89 8.18 24.44
CA GLN A 647 -17.41 7.64 23.17
C GLN A 647 -16.82 8.40 21.97
N ALA A 648 -16.56 9.69 22.09
CA ALA A 648 -15.96 10.53 21.06
C ALA A 648 -14.55 10.05 20.69
N ILE A 649 -13.68 9.87 21.68
CA ILE A 649 -12.29 9.42 21.46
C ILE A 649 -12.26 7.93 21.07
N LEU A 650 -13.17 7.12 21.61
CA LEU A 650 -13.33 5.73 21.18
C LEU A 650 -13.64 5.67 19.68
N TRP A 651 -14.66 6.41 19.21
CA TRP A 651 -14.99 6.48 17.79
C TRP A 651 -13.84 7.04 16.96
N TYR A 652 -13.26 8.18 17.38
CA TYR A 652 -12.15 8.82 16.67
C TYR A 652 -10.96 7.88 16.47
N SER A 653 -10.63 7.11 17.48
CA SER A 653 -9.56 6.11 17.41
C SER A 653 -9.82 5.04 16.35
N TYR A 654 -11.08 4.56 16.25
CA TYR A 654 -11.47 3.54 15.28
C TYR A 654 -11.42 4.02 13.83
N VAL A 655 -11.69 5.31 13.58
CA VAL A 655 -11.74 5.84 12.22
C VAL A 655 -10.41 6.43 11.75
N THR A 656 -9.51 6.85 12.66
CA THR A 656 -8.31 7.60 12.25
C THR A 656 -6.99 6.82 12.32
N ASN A 657 -6.74 6.03 13.36
CA ASN A 657 -5.37 5.62 13.66
C ASN A 657 -5.18 4.20 14.19
N MET A 658 -6.20 3.32 14.13
CA MET A 658 -6.06 2.01 14.74
C MET A 658 -5.80 0.91 13.73
N ASN A 659 -4.68 0.21 13.90
CA ASN A 659 -4.46 -1.07 13.25
C ASN A 659 -5.45 -2.08 13.83
N LYS A 660 -6.33 -2.62 12.97
CA LYS A 660 -7.16 -3.76 13.32
C LYS A 660 -6.32 -5.04 13.16
N THR A 661 -6.40 -5.93 14.14
CA THR A 661 -5.87 -7.28 13.97
C THR A 661 -6.82 -8.10 13.09
N GLY A 662 -6.34 -9.17 12.48
CA GLY A 662 -7.17 -10.04 11.62
C GLY A 662 -8.38 -10.69 12.34
N VAL A 663 -8.48 -10.55 13.67
CA VAL A 663 -9.61 -11.03 14.50
C VAL A 663 -10.56 -9.88 14.89
N GLY A 664 -10.31 -8.64 14.42
CA GLY A 664 -11.13 -7.47 14.70
C GLY A 664 -10.77 -6.70 15.97
N ASP A 665 -9.77 -7.14 16.73
CA ASP A 665 -9.21 -6.39 17.85
C ASP A 665 -8.43 -5.18 17.38
N VAL A 666 -8.42 -4.11 18.19
CA VAL A 666 -7.67 -2.89 17.90
C VAL A 666 -6.36 -2.82 18.68
N GLN A 667 -5.31 -2.36 18.01
CA GLN A 667 -4.01 -2.14 18.61
C GLN A 667 -3.81 -0.67 18.97
N VAL A 668 -3.78 -0.36 20.26
CA VAL A 668 -3.68 0.98 20.82
C VAL A 668 -2.25 1.25 21.26
N GLY A 669 -1.38 1.57 20.30
CA GLY A 669 0.03 1.93 20.59
C GLY A 669 0.17 3.32 21.18
N GLY A 670 1.24 3.55 21.94
CA GLY A 670 1.55 4.90 22.48
C GLY A 670 1.71 5.94 21.37
N GLN A 671 2.30 5.55 20.24
CA GLN A 671 2.47 6.40 19.06
C GLN A 671 1.14 6.81 18.39
N ASN A 672 0.07 6.06 18.59
CA ASN A 672 -1.25 6.41 18.07
C ASN A 672 -1.95 7.38 19.02
N ILE A 673 -1.88 7.13 20.33
CA ILE A 673 -2.54 7.95 21.35
C ILE A 673 -1.99 9.38 21.39
N ILE A 674 -0.69 9.58 21.18
CA ILE A 674 -0.08 10.93 21.18
C ILE A 674 -0.64 11.85 20.10
N THR A 675 -1.32 11.30 19.08
CA THR A 675 -1.96 12.09 18.01
C THR A 675 -3.40 12.46 18.32
N PHE A 676 -4.02 11.90 19.37
CA PHE A 676 -5.42 12.17 19.70
C PHE A 676 -5.64 13.64 20.05
N PRO A 677 -6.64 14.30 19.44
CA PRO A 677 -6.98 15.68 19.71
C PRO A 677 -7.76 15.78 21.02
N ILE A 678 -7.11 16.28 22.03
CA ILE A 678 -7.67 16.44 23.39
C ILE A 678 -8.01 17.92 23.61
N PRO A 679 -9.24 18.26 24.04
CA PRO A 679 -9.62 19.62 24.38
C PRO A 679 -8.76 20.17 25.52
N ALA A 680 -8.31 21.43 25.40
CA ALA A 680 -7.48 22.06 26.44
C ALA A 680 -8.15 22.04 27.83
N TYR A 681 -7.37 21.77 28.85
CA TYR A 681 -7.84 21.85 30.25
C TYR A 681 -8.23 23.29 30.60
N SER A 682 -9.31 23.45 31.36
CA SER A 682 -9.72 24.72 31.94
C SER A 682 -10.46 24.47 33.29
N ASP A 683 -10.49 25.46 34.17
CA ASP A 683 -11.14 25.31 35.45
C ASP A 683 -12.62 24.93 35.36
N ASN A 684 -13.32 25.41 34.34
CA ASN A 684 -14.71 25.04 34.08
C ASN A 684 -14.89 23.55 33.72
N LYS A 685 -13.83 22.86 33.30
CA LYS A 685 -13.79 21.44 32.96
C LYS A 685 -13.35 20.53 34.11
N ASN A 686 -13.06 21.12 35.28
CA ASN A 686 -12.62 20.42 36.51
C ASN A 686 -13.68 19.42 37.03
N ILE A 687 -14.94 19.59 36.62
CA ILE A 687 -16.01 18.66 36.97
C ILE A 687 -15.76 17.24 36.43
N LEU A 688 -15.18 17.10 35.19
CA LEU A 688 -14.81 15.80 34.63
C LEU A 688 -13.72 15.12 35.46
N ALA A 689 -12.69 15.89 35.91
CA ALA A 689 -11.65 15.37 36.75
C ALA A 689 -12.19 14.88 38.13
N LYS A 690 -13.11 15.62 38.73
CA LYS A 690 -13.78 15.22 39.97
C LYS A 690 -14.63 13.98 39.82
N MET A 691 -15.38 13.87 38.70
CA MET A 691 -16.19 12.68 38.40
C MET A 691 -15.30 11.46 38.19
N ALA A 692 -14.23 11.59 37.41
CA ALA A 692 -13.25 10.51 37.19
C ALA A 692 -12.61 10.05 38.51
N ASP A 693 -12.22 10.95 39.37
CA ASP A 693 -11.67 10.63 40.72
C ASP A 693 -12.70 9.88 41.58
N CYS A 694 -13.95 10.32 41.56
CA CYS A 694 -15.03 9.63 42.29
C CYS A 694 -15.26 8.22 41.79
N VAL A 695 -15.23 7.99 40.48
CA VAL A 695 -15.39 6.65 39.89
C VAL A 695 -14.18 5.78 40.19
N THR A 696 -12.97 6.30 40.01
CA THR A 696 -11.71 5.57 40.26
C THR A 696 -11.59 5.12 41.70
N ASN A 697 -11.99 5.98 42.67
CA ASN A 697 -11.96 5.66 44.10
C ASN A 697 -13.21 4.87 44.56
N GLN A 698 -14.04 4.36 43.66
CA GLN A 698 -15.24 3.58 43.96
C GLN A 698 -16.30 4.29 44.84
N LYS A 699 -16.24 5.60 44.92
CA LYS A 699 -17.21 6.41 45.65
C LYS A 699 -18.56 6.45 44.93
N ILE A 700 -18.56 6.38 43.62
CA ILE A 700 -19.74 6.42 42.78
C ILE A 700 -19.59 5.34 41.69
N SER A 701 -20.68 4.63 41.34
CA SER A 701 -20.68 3.66 40.26
C SER A 701 -20.56 4.37 38.89
N LEU A 702 -19.70 3.85 37.99
CA LEU A 702 -19.60 4.36 36.63
C LEU A 702 -20.96 4.42 35.94
N LYS A 703 -21.83 3.41 36.14
CA LYS A 703 -23.14 3.35 35.53
C LYS A 703 -24.04 4.55 35.90
N SER A 704 -23.84 5.14 37.07
CA SER A 704 -24.65 6.28 37.52
C SER A 704 -24.20 7.63 36.96
N VAL A 705 -22.96 7.75 36.50
CA VAL A 705 -22.39 9.02 36.03
C VAL A 705 -21.90 9.00 34.58
N ASP A 706 -21.84 7.84 33.96
CA ASP A 706 -21.32 7.69 32.56
C ASP A 706 -22.08 8.60 31.60
N TYR A 707 -23.40 8.65 31.71
CA TYR A 707 -24.24 9.54 30.88
C TYR A 707 -23.92 11.04 31.12
N GLN A 708 -23.66 11.44 32.37
CA GLN A 708 -23.33 12.83 32.68
C GLN A 708 -21.95 13.21 32.13
N ILE A 709 -20.95 12.31 32.27
CA ILE A 709 -19.63 12.49 31.70
C ILE A 709 -19.71 12.66 30.18
N GLU A 710 -20.44 11.78 29.49
CA GLU A 710 -20.59 11.83 28.03
C GLU A 710 -21.35 13.09 27.56
N ASN A 711 -22.33 13.60 28.33
CA ASN A 711 -23.03 14.85 28.02
C ASN A 711 -22.08 16.05 28.11
N ILE A 712 -21.29 16.15 29.17
CA ILE A 712 -20.31 17.24 29.35
C ILE A 712 -19.28 17.19 28.22
N ILE A 713 -18.78 16.02 27.86
CA ILE A 713 -17.82 15.84 26.77
C ILE A 713 -18.46 16.24 25.43
N SER A 714 -19.72 15.86 25.20
CA SER A 714 -20.48 16.24 24.01
C SER A 714 -20.65 17.77 23.90
N GLU A 715 -20.86 18.46 25.01
CA GLU A 715 -20.92 19.93 25.03
C GLU A 715 -19.57 20.57 24.75
N ILE A 716 -18.48 19.99 25.27
CA ILE A 716 -17.10 20.46 25.01
C ILE A 716 -16.77 20.41 23.51
N PHE A 717 -17.19 19.33 22.82
CA PHE A 717 -16.96 19.19 21.38
C PHE A 717 -18.06 19.87 20.53
N GLY A 718 -19.17 20.31 21.11
CA GLY A 718 -20.27 20.94 20.40
C GLY A 718 -21.07 19.96 19.53
N PHE A 719 -21.27 18.72 19.98
CA PHE A 719 -22.04 17.72 19.24
C PHE A 719 -23.55 18.00 19.24
N THR A 720 -24.19 17.77 18.09
CA THR A 720 -25.65 17.78 17.96
C THR A 720 -26.27 16.53 18.59
N THR A 721 -27.58 16.50 18.70
CA THR A 721 -28.32 15.34 19.22
C THR A 721 -28.10 14.10 18.34
N ASP A 722 -28.09 14.27 17.00
CA ASP A 722 -27.89 13.17 16.07
C ASP A 722 -26.46 12.60 16.16
N GLU A 723 -25.47 13.47 16.29
CA GLU A 723 -24.06 13.06 16.50
C GLU A 723 -23.86 12.30 17.81
N ARG A 724 -24.51 12.74 18.90
CA ARG A 724 -24.51 12.01 20.20
C ARG A 724 -25.16 10.64 20.08
N ASN A 725 -26.31 10.55 19.40
CA ASN A 725 -27.00 9.29 19.15
C ASN A 725 -26.16 8.33 18.32
N PHE A 726 -25.49 8.84 17.29
CA PHE A 726 -24.56 8.08 16.47
C PHE A 726 -23.40 7.51 17.31
N LEU A 727 -22.70 8.34 18.09
CA LEU A 727 -21.60 7.92 18.96
C LEU A 727 -22.03 6.88 20.00
N ASN A 728 -23.21 7.07 20.60
CA ASN A 728 -23.76 6.12 21.56
C ASN A 728 -24.08 4.77 20.89
N THR A 729 -24.68 4.78 19.71
CA THR A 729 -25.00 3.56 18.94
C THR A 729 -23.72 2.82 18.56
N PHE A 730 -22.70 3.54 18.08
CA PHE A 730 -21.40 2.99 17.78
C PHE A 730 -20.75 2.32 19.01
N ALA A 731 -20.66 3.04 20.14
CA ALA A 731 -20.06 2.50 21.36
C ALA A 731 -20.81 1.25 21.87
N ASN A 732 -22.13 1.23 21.78
CA ASN A 732 -22.95 0.08 22.18
C ASN A 732 -22.79 -1.12 21.24
N SER A 733 -22.56 -0.91 19.95
CA SER A 733 -22.29 -1.99 18.98
C SER A 733 -20.99 -2.73 19.30
N LEU A 734 -19.96 -2.02 19.76
CA LEU A 734 -18.69 -2.60 20.21
C LEU A 734 -18.85 -3.38 21.52
N ARG A 735 -19.66 -2.88 22.47
CA ARG A 735 -19.90 -3.54 23.76
C ARG A 735 -20.64 -4.88 23.62
N LYS A 736 -21.43 -5.07 22.57
CA LYS A 736 -22.15 -6.33 22.30
C LYS A 736 -21.27 -7.42 21.67
N LYS A 737 -20.16 -7.03 21.06
CA LYS A 737 -19.20 -7.96 20.40
C LYS A 737 -18.11 -8.49 21.34
N GLY A 738 -17.97 -7.96 22.55
CA GLY A 738 -17.01 -8.34 23.60
C GLY A 738 -17.70 -8.87 24.83
#